data_0107925635287e7d3e5bcf9937f8edbc
#
_entry.id   0107925635287e7d3e5bcf9937f8edbc
#
_cell.length_a   1.000
_cell.length_b   1.000
_cell.length_c   1.000
_cell.angle_alpha   90.00
_cell.angle_beta   90.00
_cell.angle_gamma   90.00
#
_symmetry.space_group_name_H-M   'P 1'
#
loop_
_entity.id
_entity.type
_entity.pdbx_description
1 polymer ?
#
loop_
_entity_poly.entity_id
_entity_poly.type
_entity_poly.pdbx_seq_one_letter_code
_entity_poly.pdbx_strand_id
1 'polypeptide(L)'
;MNYLNKLNDSQLAAVEYCDGASLVIAGAGSGKTRVLTYKIAYLLDSGMQAWQILALTFTNKAAKEMKNRIIQLVGEEKARYLNMGTFHSIFSRILRREAEAIGYNSNYTIYDENDSSSLIKSIIKQLGLDEKQYKPSSIHNRISMAKNQLVTADVYANSRELLMRDQEQRLPHIWKIYVAYQERMRQANAMDFDDLLLNTYILFRDNEHIKKAYEDRFQYILVDEYQDTNYAQQSIVWQLSSNNQKVCVVGDDAQSIYAFRGANIDNILNFRNIYRDVKLFKLEQNYRSTQRIVQAANSLIKKNERQIPKDIFSRNNEGDKIVLKHTYSDREEALVVCKDIQRMKRNEGLDYSDFAILYRTNSQSRIFEEQMRKQSIPYRIFGGMSFYQRKEIKDVIAYFRLVCNKSDEEAFRRIINYPKRGIGTTTVGKIIATAVEKNISLWEVATNPEVHMLDVSKATAGKLQAFCSLIESFAFDIDTADAHTLGQKIVKESGIVADVYGDSTPEGLSRQDNLREFLDAMQDFVDTRREEGQEQETHLSDFLQEVSLLTDLDSEEDAADNRVSLMTIHSAKGLEFPAVFIVGLEENIFPSPLSCNSKRELEEERRLLYVAITRAEKHCTLTTAQNRYRYGRLEFDTPSRFLKDIDPQFLTVVGDAMSQKSFFGNSSADLFSHRSASQRFQNSNPVASQFRADPKPKITQPHSTSAPVDPFSSRFKQAFKQSGGNMRRLSEAMSDVVPQQSTHKSSSSDLKAGMQIEHERFGLGTIEKIEGTGENTKATVRFNHAGQKQLLLKFARFRIVDNSGDK
;
A
#
# COMPACT_ATOMS: atom_id res chain seq x y z
N MET A 1 -31.57 23.62 -10.63
CA MET A 1 -30.20 23.11 -10.45
C MET A 1 -29.22 24.22 -10.05
N ASN A 2 -29.52 24.97 -8.97
CA ASN A 2 -28.65 26.10 -8.54
C ASN A 2 -27.22 25.68 -8.12
N TYR A 3 -27.00 24.40 -7.81
CA TYR A 3 -25.68 23.90 -7.42
C TYR A 3 -24.66 23.89 -8.58
N LEU A 4 -25.09 23.83 -9.83
CA LEU A 4 -24.17 23.84 -10.99
C LEU A 4 -23.36 25.15 -11.11
N ASN A 5 -23.89 26.26 -10.60
CA ASN A 5 -23.18 27.54 -10.56
C ASN A 5 -21.89 27.54 -9.68
N LYS A 6 -21.70 26.50 -8.89
CA LYS A 6 -20.48 26.30 -8.09
C LYS A 6 -19.33 25.60 -8.85
N LEU A 7 -19.57 25.21 -10.09
CA LEU A 7 -18.59 24.54 -10.95
C LEU A 7 -17.90 25.55 -11.87
N ASN A 8 -16.63 25.28 -12.18
CA ASN A 8 -15.97 25.99 -13.27
C ASN A 8 -16.42 25.39 -14.64
N ASP A 9 -16.09 26.08 -15.74
CA ASP A 9 -16.55 25.68 -17.08
C ASP A 9 -16.17 24.25 -17.46
N SER A 10 -14.93 23.83 -17.13
CA SER A 10 -14.44 22.47 -17.42
C SER A 10 -15.18 21.41 -16.60
N GLN A 11 -15.45 21.71 -15.32
CA GLN A 11 -16.21 20.83 -14.44
C GLN A 11 -17.67 20.74 -14.88
N LEU A 12 -18.28 21.89 -15.25
CA LEU A 12 -19.65 21.95 -15.74
C LEU A 12 -19.82 21.13 -17.02
N ALA A 13 -18.96 21.34 -18.00
CA ALA A 13 -18.97 20.58 -19.25
C ALA A 13 -18.84 19.06 -19.02
N ALA A 14 -18.01 18.63 -18.07
CA ALA A 14 -17.89 17.22 -17.72
C ALA A 14 -19.16 16.67 -17.03
N VAL A 15 -19.84 17.49 -16.21
CA VAL A 15 -21.07 17.12 -15.50
C VAL A 15 -22.24 16.99 -16.45
N GLU A 16 -22.41 17.92 -17.41
CA GLU A 16 -23.54 17.95 -18.34
C GLU A 16 -23.45 16.89 -19.45
N TYR A 17 -22.26 16.41 -19.80
CA TYR A 17 -22.08 15.42 -20.85
C TYR A 17 -22.53 14.02 -20.40
N CYS A 18 -23.68 13.53 -20.90
CA CYS A 18 -24.30 12.25 -20.50
C CYS A 18 -24.53 11.27 -21.68
N ASP A 19 -24.20 11.64 -22.92
CA ASP A 19 -24.58 10.91 -24.13
C ASP A 19 -23.55 9.90 -24.65
N GLY A 20 -22.64 9.44 -23.80
CA GLY A 20 -21.65 8.46 -24.20
C GLY A 20 -20.52 8.29 -23.20
N ALA A 21 -19.46 7.64 -23.64
CA ALA A 21 -18.28 7.41 -22.81
C ALA A 21 -17.49 8.71 -22.58
N SER A 22 -17.15 9.00 -21.35
CA SER A 22 -16.36 10.17 -20.99
C SER A 22 -15.17 9.82 -20.09
N LEU A 23 -14.02 10.41 -20.39
CA LEU A 23 -12.79 10.34 -19.61
C LEU A 23 -12.50 11.71 -19.03
N VAL A 24 -12.54 11.84 -17.72
CA VAL A 24 -12.22 13.07 -16.99
C VAL A 24 -10.84 12.93 -16.38
N ILE A 25 -9.85 13.59 -16.98
CA ILE A 25 -8.49 13.65 -16.44
C ILE A 25 -8.40 14.84 -15.51
N ALA A 26 -8.13 14.55 -14.24
CA ALA A 26 -8.26 15.50 -13.17
C ALA A 26 -7.01 15.51 -12.28
N GLY A 27 -6.22 16.58 -12.31
CA GLY A 27 -5.03 16.71 -11.48
C GLY A 27 -5.32 16.63 -9.98
N ALA A 28 -4.27 16.53 -9.18
CA ALA A 28 -4.39 16.58 -7.73
C ALA A 28 -5.12 17.87 -7.30
N GLY A 29 -6.07 17.77 -6.37
CA GLY A 29 -6.80 18.93 -5.85
C GLY A 29 -7.71 19.66 -6.86
N SER A 30 -8.02 19.07 -8.04
CA SER A 30 -8.86 19.70 -9.08
C SER A 30 -10.37 19.45 -8.91
N GLY A 31 -10.79 18.73 -7.87
CA GLY A 31 -12.20 18.45 -7.59
C GLY A 31 -12.77 17.23 -8.32
N LYS A 32 -11.98 16.16 -8.51
CA LYS A 32 -12.44 14.86 -9.05
C LYS A 32 -13.78 14.42 -8.46
N THR A 33 -13.81 14.24 -7.14
CA THR A 33 -15.01 13.80 -6.41
C THR A 33 -16.17 14.78 -6.54
N ARG A 34 -15.89 16.10 -6.66
CA ARG A 34 -16.92 17.10 -6.92
C ARG A 34 -17.61 16.86 -8.27
N VAL A 35 -16.85 16.64 -9.33
CA VAL A 35 -17.44 16.37 -10.66
C VAL A 35 -18.29 15.11 -10.63
N LEU A 36 -17.83 14.01 -10.00
CA LEU A 36 -18.64 12.79 -9.89
C LEU A 36 -19.92 13.00 -9.09
N THR A 37 -19.86 13.62 -7.92
CA THR A 37 -21.04 13.85 -7.08
C THR A 37 -22.05 14.78 -7.77
N TYR A 38 -21.58 15.83 -8.44
CA TYR A 38 -22.44 16.75 -9.17
C TYR A 38 -23.03 16.11 -10.44
N LYS A 39 -22.27 15.22 -11.10
CA LYS A 39 -22.81 14.48 -12.25
C LYS A 39 -23.90 13.49 -11.82
N ILE A 40 -23.72 12.79 -10.71
CA ILE A 40 -24.79 11.94 -10.16
C ILE A 40 -26.02 12.77 -9.80
N ALA A 41 -25.84 13.91 -9.14
CA ALA A 41 -26.93 14.82 -8.82
C ALA A 41 -27.64 15.33 -10.09
N TYR A 42 -26.88 15.67 -11.13
CA TYR A 42 -27.41 16.08 -12.43
C TYR A 42 -28.23 14.98 -13.11
N LEU A 43 -27.73 13.72 -13.12
CA LEU A 43 -28.46 12.57 -13.67
C LEU A 43 -29.81 12.35 -12.96
N LEU A 44 -29.79 12.39 -11.61
CA LEU A 44 -31.00 12.25 -10.79
C LEU A 44 -31.99 13.37 -11.05
N ASP A 45 -31.56 14.62 -11.15
CA ASP A 45 -32.41 15.77 -11.44
C ASP A 45 -32.92 15.79 -12.90
N SER A 46 -32.20 15.10 -13.79
CA SER A 46 -32.63 14.91 -15.20
C SER A 46 -33.65 13.79 -15.37
N GLY A 47 -34.07 13.14 -14.26
CA GLY A 47 -35.11 12.11 -14.25
C GLY A 47 -34.63 10.66 -14.26
N MET A 48 -33.30 10.42 -14.23
CA MET A 48 -32.76 9.08 -14.08
C MET A 48 -33.03 8.57 -12.66
N GLN A 49 -33.47 7.33 -12.52
CA GLN A 49 -33.74 6.73 -11.23
C GLN A 49 -32.43 6.34 -10.54
N ALA A 50 -32.36 6.47 -9.20
CA ALA A 50 -31.14 6.18 -8.45
C ALA A 50 -30.62 4.73 -8.65
N TRP A 51 -31.51 3.77 -8.74
CA TRP A 51 -31.20 2.36 -9.00
C TRP A 51 -30.61 2.07 -10.39
N GLN A 52 -30.73 3.00 -11.33
CA GLN A 52 -30.15 2.92 -12.68
C GLN A 52 -28.70 3.43 -12.74
N ILE A 53 -28.21 4.04 -11.67
CA ILE A 53 -26.85 4.59 -11.57
C ILE A 53 -25.98 3.64 -10.76
N LEU A 54 -24.84 3.25 -11.34
CA LEU A 54 -23.77 2.52 -10.65
C LEU A 54 -22.56 3.43 -10.45
N ALA A 55 -22.21 3.71 -9.20
CA ALA A 55 -21.05 4.54 -8.86
C ALA A 55 -20.00 3.70 -8.08
N LEU A 56 -18.83 3.53 -8.68
CA LEU A 56 -17.76 2.71 -8.16
C LEU A 56 -16.60 3.59 -7.70
N THR A 57 -16.09 3.32 -6.50
CA THR A 57 -14.92 3.99 -5.92
C THR A 57 -13.94 2.98 -5.30
N PHE A 58 -12.82 3.47 -4.75
CA PHE A 58 -11.74 2.61 -4.26
C PHE A 58 -11.83 2.30 -2.76
N THR A 59 -12.40 3.21 -1.95
CA THR A 59 -12.54 3.05 -0.50
C THR A 59 -13.97 3.26 -0.03
N ASN A 60 -14.35 2.57 1.05
CA ASN A 60 -15.67 2.73 1.66
C ASN A 60 -15.88 4.16 2.22
N LYS A 61 -14.82 4.75 2.77
CA LYS A 61 -14.84 6.15 3.25
C LYS A 61 -15.19 7.12 2.11
N ALA A 62 -14.56 6.97 0.94
CA ALA A 62 -14.89 7.79 -0.23
C ALA A 62 -16.34 7.57 -0.68
N ALA A 63 -16.84 6.34 -0.66
CA ALA A 63 -18.23 6.03 -1.00
C ALA A 63 -19.21 6.71 -0.04
N LYS A 64 -18.98 6.62 1.29
CA LYS A 64 -19.80 7.27 2.32
C LYS A 64 -19.80 8.79 2.18
N GLU A 65 -18.62 9.39 2.00
CA GLU A 65 -18.49 10.84 1.80
C GLU A 65 -19.20 11.33 0.53
N MET A 66 -19.03 10.62 -0.59
CA MET A 66 -19.72 10.93 -1.84
C MET A 66 -21.25 10.83 -1.68
N LYS A 67 -21.76 9.77 -1.03
CA LYS A 67 -23.18 9.59 -0.75
C LYS A 67 -23.73 10.77 0.06
N ASN A 68 -23.05 11.16 1.13
CA ASN A 68 -23.45 12.29 1.96
C ASN A 68 -23.49 13.61 1.17
N ARG A 69 -22.51 13.85 0.30
CA ARG A 69 -22.47 15.05 -0.57
C ARG A 69 -23.62 15.04 -1.59
N ILE A 70 -23.97 13.88 -2.15
CA ILE A 70 -25.11 13.75 -3.09
C ILE A 70 -26.42 14.02 -2.36
N ILE A 71 -26.62 13.47 -1.16
CA ILE A 71 -27.80 13.75 -0.32
C ILE A 71 -27.96 15.25 -0.06
N GLN A 72 -26.87 15.95 0.24
CA GLN A 72 -26.88 17.40 0.43
C GLN A 72 -27.28 18.18 -0.85
N LEU A 73 -27.02 17.63 -2.03
CA LEU A 73 -27.34 18.30 -3.31
C LEU A 73 -28.78 18.06 -3.78
N VAL A 74 -29.28 16.84 -3.64
CA VAL A 74 -30.57 16.43 -4.25
C VAL A 74 -31.63 15.92 -3.26
N GLY A 75 -31.25 15.79 -1.97
CA GLY A 75 -32.10 15.24 -0.91
C GLY A 75 -31.97 13.73 -0.77
N GLU A 76 -32.32 13.24 0.41
CA GLU A 76 -32.18 11.82 0.80
C GLU A 76 -33.08 10.90 0.00
N GLU A 77 -34.33 11.30 -0.23
CA GLU A 77 -35.33 10.51 -0.98
C GLU A 77 -34.86 10.14 -2.39
N LYS A 78 -34.25 11.09 -3.12
CA LYS A 78 -33.73 10.85 -4.48
C LYS A 78 -32.48 9.97 -4.48
N ALA A 79 -31.65 10.04 -3.42
CA ALA A 79 -30.38 9.33 -3.32
C ALA A 79 -30.50 7.92 -2.70
N ARG A 80 -31.67 7.58 -2.11
CA ARG A 80 -31.84 6.40 -1.26
C ARG A 80 -31.44 5.07 -1.90
N TYR A 81 -31.77 4.87 -3.17
CA TYR A 81 -31.52 3.59 -3.89
C TYR A 81 -30.34 3.65 -4.86
N LEU A 82 -29.40 4.58 -4.63
CA LEU A 82 -28.21 4.70 -5.44
C LEU A 82 -27.26 3.50 -5.22
N ASN A 83 -26.89 2.82 -6.31
CA ASN A 83 -25.90 1.75 -6.23
C ASN A 83 -24.49 2.38 -6.19
N MET A 84 -23.98 2.64 -4.98
CA MET A 84 -22.68 3.23 -4.75
C MET A 84 -21.89 2.42 -3.74
N GLY A 85 -20.60 2.22 -4.02
CA GLY A 85 -19.71 1.47 -3.14
C GLY A 85 -18.35 1.20 -3.78
N THR A 86 -17.54 0.40 -3.08
CA THR A 86 -16.30 -0.13 -3.68
C THR A 86 -16.62 -1.23 -4.70
N PHE A 87 -15.71 -1.50 -5.64
CA PHE A 87 -15.84 -2.62 -6.57
C PHE A 87 -16.18 -3.92 -5.83
N HIS A 88 -15.42 -4.26 -4.80
CA HIS A 88 -15.61 -5.49 -4.03
C HIS A 88 -16.98 -5.52 -3.33
N SER A 89 -17.43 -4.41 -2.72
CA SER A 89 -18.71 -4.37 -2.01
C SER A 89 -19.90 -4.52 -2.95
N ILE A 90 -19.87 -3.88 -4.12
CA ILE A 90 -20.94 -4.01 -5.10
C ILE A 90 -20.97 -5.41 -5.71
N PHE A 91 -19.82 -5.92 -6.13
CA PHE A 91 -19.76 -7.22 -6.81
C PHE A 91 -19.95 -8.38 -5.86
N SER A 92 -19.53 -8.27 -4.60
CA SER A 92 -19.88 -9.26 -3.58
C SER A 92 -21.40 -9.35 -3.36
N ARG A 93 -22.14 -8.23 -3.37
CA ARG A 93 -23.62 -8.26 -3.30
C ARG A 93 -24.26 -8.91 -4.53
N ILE A 94 -23.70 -8.64 -5.72
CA ILE A 94 -24.17 -9.32 -6.95
C ILE A 94 -23.90 -10.81 -6.86
N LEU A 95 -22.69 -11.21 -6.48
CA LEU A 95 -22.32 -12.62 -6.34
C LEU A 95 -23.17 -13.36 -5.31
N ARG A 96 -23.56 -12.73 -4.20
CA ARG A 96 -24.45 -13.38 -3.21
C ARG A 96 -25.84 -13.68 -3.78
N ARG A 97 -26.34 -12.83 -4.67
CA ARG A 97 -27.63 -13.06 -5.33
C ARG A 97 -27.56 -14.15 -6.40
N GLU A 98 -26.44 -14.20 -7.11
CA GLU A 98 -26.25 -15.06 -8.28
C GLU A 98 -25.25 -16.22 -8.02
N ALA A 99 -24.95 -16.52 -6.75
CA ALA A 99 -23.90 -17.47 -6.35
C ALA A 99 -24.08 -18.86 -6.98
N GLU A 100 -25.31 -19.35 -7.06
CA GLU A 100 -25.63 -20.66 -7.61
C GLU A 100 -25.24 -20.79 -9.09
N ALA A 101 -25.34 -19.71 -9.86
CA ALA A 101 -24.96 -19.68 -11.27
C ALA A 101 -23.47 -19.97 -11.51
N ILE A 102 -22.63 -19.82 -10.47
CA ILE A 102 -21.17 -20.07 -10.52
C ILE A 102 -20.75 -21.22 -9.59
N GLY A 103 -21.72 -21.98 -9.04
CA GLY A 103 -21.48 -23.17 -8.20
C GLY A 103 -21.05 -22.87 -6.77
N TYR A 104 -21.46 -21.72 -6.21
CA TYR A 104 -21.29 -21.37 -4.80
C TYR A 104 -22.65 -21.23 -4.11
N ASN A 105 -22.67 -21.37 -2.79
CA ASN A 105 -23.85 -21.02 -1.99
C ASN A 105 -23.80 -19.52 -1.66
N SER A 106 -24.94 -18.89 -1.46
CA SER A 106 -25.03 -17.44 -1.14
C SER A 106 -24.31 -17.02 0.14
N ASN A 107 -24.14 -17.95 1.08
CA ASN A 107 -23.47 -17.74 2.37
C ASN A 107 -21.96 -18.00 2.34
N TYR A 108 -21.31 -17.87 1.17
CA TYR A 108 -19.86 -18.07 1.06
C TYR A 108 -19.08 -17.12 1.99
N THR A 109 -17.95 -17.61 2.52
CA THR A 109 -17.05 -16.85 3.35
C THR A 109 -16.06 -16.08 2.50
N ILE A 110 -15.71 -14.84 2.91
CA ILE A 110 -14.62 -14.07 2.31
C ILE A 110 -13.36 -14.27 3.15
N TYR A 111 -12.32 -14.87 2.55
CA TYR A 111 -11.01 -15.09 3.18
C TYR A 111 -10.15 -13.85 3.07
N ASP A 112 -9.51 -13.49 4.19
CA ASP A 112 -8.47 -12.47 4.16
C ASP A 112 -7.09 -13.04 3.73
N GLU A 113 -6.07 -12.18 3.67
CA GLU A 113 -4.71 -12.55 3.27
C GLU A 113 -4.10 -13.61 4.20
N ASN A 114 -4.39 -13.56 5.51
CA ASN A 114 -3.88 -14.53 6.47
C ASN A 114 -4.55 -15.90 6.30
N ASP A 115 -5.87 -15.92 6.09
CA ASP A 115 -6.63 -17.14 5.83
C ASP A 115 -6.13 -17.80 4.53
N SER A 116 -5.98 -17.01 3.48
CA SER A 116 -5.47 -17.47 2.17
C SER A 116 -4.04 -18.00 2.26
N SER A 117 -3.16 -17.29 2.96
CA SER A 117 -1.78 -17.74 3.18
C SER A 117 -1.69 -19.00 4.04
N SER A 118 -2.55 -19.14 5.05
CA SER A 118 -2.66 -20.34 5.89
C SER A 118 -3.09 -21.57 5.08
N LEU A 119 -4.10 -21.40 4.23
CA LEU A 119 -4.57 -22.44 3.32
C LEU A 119 -3.48 -22.86 2.33
N ILE A 120 -2.80 -21.90 1.69
CA ILE A 120 -1.68 -22.15 0.78
C ILE A 120 -0.55 -22.90 1.50
N LYS A 121 -0.20 -22.51 2.73
CA LYS A 121 0.79 -23.21 3.56
C LYS A 121 0.41 -24.67 3.78
N SER A 122 -0.85 -24.95 4.05
CA SER A 122 -1.34 -26.32 4.22
C SER A 122 -1.23 -27.15 2.94
N ILE A 123 -1.51 -26.54 1.78
CA ILE A 123 -1.39 -27.17 0.46
C ILE A 123 0.07 -27.46 0.12
N ILE A 124 1.00 -26.53 0.35
CA ILE A 124 2.44 -26.72 0.15
C ILE A 124 2.93 -27.95 0.94
N LYS A 125 2.52 -28.07 2.21
CA LYS A 125 2.84 -29.21 3.05
C LYS A 125 2.24 -30.51 2.53
N GLN A 126 0.98 -30.49 2.09
CA GLN A 126 0.28 -31.65 1.53
C GLN A 126 0.94 -32.16 0.24
N LEU A 127 1.40 -31.26 -0.61
CA LEU A 127 2.13 -31.57 -1.85
C LEU A 127 3.59 -32.01 -1.62
N GLY A 128 4.06 -32.04 -0.38
CA GLY A 128 5.45 -32.40 -0.03
C GLY A 128 6.48 -31.38 -0.54
N LEU A 129 6.09 -30.13 -0.75
CA LEU A 129 6.96 -29.05 -1.24
C LEU A 129 7.68 -28.34 -0.08
N ASP A 130 8.89 -27.82 -0.33
CA ASP A 130 9.66 -27.09 0.68
C ASP A 130 9.09 -25.67 0.90
N GLU A 131 8.60 -25.37 2.11
CA GLU A 131 8.05 -24.07 2.50
C GLU A 131 9.07 -22.93 2.41
N LYS A 132 10.37 -23.21 2.50
CA LYS A 132 11.42 -22.19 2.32
C LYS A 132 11.56 -21.77 0.87
N GLN A 133 11.35 -22.68 -0.06
CA GLN A 133 11.33 -22.42 -1.50
C GLN A 133 9.99 -21.83 -1.93
N TYR A 134 8.88 -22.45 -1.55
CA TYR A 134 7.52 -22.02 -1.86
C TYR A 134 6.95 -21.23 -0.67
N LYS A 135 7.41 -19.98 -0.49
CA LYS A 135 6.92 -19.12 0.60
C LYS A 135 5.44 -18.81 0.42
N PRO A 136 4.56 -19.10 1.41
CA PRO A 136 3.11 -18.94 1.25
C PRO A 136 2.68 -17.55 0.77
N SER A 137 3.24 -16.48 1.33
CA SER A 137 2.94 -15.10 0.92
C SER A 137 3.35 -14.78 -0.52
N SER A 138 4.50 -15.31 -0.97
CA SER A 138 4.95 -15.13 -2.37
C SER A 138 4.06 -15.89 -3.36
N ILE A 139 3.61 -17.08 -2.99
CA ILE A 139 2.69 -17.87 -3.81
C ILE A 139 1.30 -17.21 -3.84
N HIS A 140 0.80 -16.72 -2.69
CA HIS A 140 -0.43 -15.95 -2.61
C HIS A 140 -0.40 -14.75 -3.56
N ASN A 141 0.65 -13.92 -3.50
CA ASN A 141 0.80 -12.77 -4.41
C ASN A 141 0.81 -13.20 -5.89
N ARG A 142 1.40 -14.34 -6.21
CA ARG A 142 1.43 -14.86 -7.58
C ARG A 142 0.03 -15.26 -8.07
N ILE A 143 -0.73 -15.94 -7.23
CA ILE A 143 -2.12 -16.32 -7.51
C ILE A 143 -3.00 -15.08 -7.63
N SER A 144 -2.87 -14.13 -6.71
CA SER A 144 -3.57 -12.85 -6.73
C SER A 144 -3.34 -12.08 -8.03
N MET A 145 -2.08 -11.93 -8.45
CA MET A 145 -1.75 -11.28 -9.72
C MET A 145 -2.34 -12.01 -10.95
N ALA A 146 -2.40 -13.34 -10.92
CA ALA A 146 -3.04 -14.13 -11.98
C ALA A 146 -4.55 -13.86 -12.03
N LYS A 147 -5.25 -13.89 -10.88
CA LYS A 147 -6.67 -13.58 -10.78
C LYS A 147 -7.00 -12.17 -11.26
N ASN A 148 -6.20 -11.18 -10.85
CA ASN A 148 -6.34 -9.78 -11.29
C ASN A 148 -6.17 -9.60 -12.80
N GLN A 149 -5.48 -10.53 -13.47
CA GLN A 149 -5.34 -10.62 -14.93
C GLN A 149 -6.36 -11.56 -15.58
N LEU A 150 -7.38 -12.01 -14.85
CA LEU A 150 -8.41 -12.98 -15.31
C LEU A 150 -7.85 -14.34 -15.74
N VAL A 151 -6.69 -14.71 -15.21
CA VAL A 151 -6.08 -16.03 -15.43
C VAL A 151 -6.57 -17.01 -14.36
N THR A 152 -7.50 -17.88 -14.73
CA THR A 152 -8.00 -18.95 -13.84
C THR A 152 -6.94 -20.02 -13.59
N ALA A 153 -7.14 -20.89 -12.60
CA ALA A 153 -6.23 -21.99 -12.30
C ALA A 153 -6.02 -22.92 -13.50
N ASP A 154 -7.08 -23.19 -14.27
CA ASP A 154 -7.02 -24.03 -15.46
C ASP A 154 -6.24 -23.35 -16.60
N VAL A 155 -6.47 -22.05 -16.84
CA VAL A 155 -5.71 -21.27 -17.82
C VAL A 155 -4.24 -21.23 -17.44
N TYR A 156 -3.94 -21.02 -16.15
CA TYR A 156 -2.57 -20.99 -15.64
C TYR A 156 -1.85 -22.33 -15.88
N ALA A 157 -2.51 -23.46 -15.54
CA ALA A 157 -1.97 -24.80 -15.68
C ALA A 157 -1.70 -25.18 -17.14
N ASN A 158 -2.43 -24.59 -18.10
CA ASN A 158 -2.29 -24.85 -19.54
C ASN A 158 -1.47 -23.79 -20.27
N SER A 159 -1.04 -22.72 -19.61
CA SER A 159 -0.24 -21.65 -20.22
C SER A 159 1.25 -22.01 -20.26
N ARG A 160 1.76 -22.35 -21.43
CA ARG A 160 3.19 -22.67 -21.63
C ARG A 160 4.11 -21.54 -21.18
N GLU A 161 3.71 -20.30 -21.39
CA GLU A 161 4.51 -19.11 -21.02
C GLU A 161 4.65 -18.98 -19.50
N LEU A 162 3.52 -19.11 -18.77
CA LEU A 162 3.52 -19.02 -17.30
C LEU A 162 4.32 -20.17 -16.68
N LEU A 163 4.15 -21.39 -17.20
CA LEU A 163 4.89 -22.57 -16.72
C LEU A 163 6.40 -22.44 -16.98
N MET A 164 6.82 -21.95 -18.15
CA MET A 164 8.23 -21.69 -18.44
C MET A 164 8.82 -20.64 -17.49
N ARG A 165 8.11 -19.53 -17.26
CA ARG A 165 8.52 -18.47 -16.33
C ARG A 165 8.67 -19.00 -14.89
N ASP A 166 7.76 -19.86 -14.44
CA ASP A 166 7.85 -20.49 -13.13
C ASP A 166 9.05 -21.45 -13.03
N GLN A 167 9.32 -22.17 -14.10
CA GLN A 167 10.49 -23.06 -14.18
C GLN A 167 11.82 -22.28 -14.14
N GLU A 168 11.90 -21.15 -14.86
CA GLU A 168 13.06 -20.23 -14.79
C GLU A 168 13.27 -19.67 -13.39
N GLN A 169 12.20 -19.40 -12.67
CA GLN A 169 12.22 -18.93 -11.27
C GLN A 169 12.43 -20.08 -10.26
N ARG A 170 12.64 -21.32 -10.71
CA ARG A 170 12.77 -22.51 -9.88
C ARG A 170 11.55 -22.83 -9.02
N LEU A 171 10.36 -22.46 -9.47
CA LEU A 171 9.08 -22.68 -8.80
C LEU A 171 8.08 -23.44 -9.72
N PRO A 172 8.45 -24.60 -10.31
CA PRO A 172 7.66 -25.26 -11.37
C PRO A 172 6.29 -25.79 -10.91
N HIS A 173 5.98 -25.77 -9.61
CA HIS A 173 4.75 -26.34 -9.06
C HIS A 173 3.71 -25.30 -8.63
N ILE A 174 3.87 -24.00 -8.98
CA ILE A 174 2.89 -22.97 -8.64
C ILE A 174 1.49 -23.32 -9.17
N TRP A 175 1.41 -23.81 -10.43
CA TRP A 175 0.13 -24.19 -11.02
C TRP A 175 -0.59 -25.28 -10.21
N LYS A 176 0.15 -26.28 -9.66
CA LYS A 176 -0.45 -27.32 -8.79
C LYS A 176 -1.00 -26.73 -7.50
N ILE A 177 -0.27 -25.78 -6.92
CA ILE A 177 -0.71 -25.09 -5.71
C ILE A 177 -1.96 -24.26 -6.03
N TYR A 178 -2.00 -23.57 -7.16
CA TYR A 178 -3.14 -22.73 -7.55
C TYR A 178 -4.39 -23.59 -7.82
N VAL A 179 -4.27 -24.70 -8.53
CA VAL A 179 -5.40 -25.64 -8.77
C VAL A 179 -5.94 -26.17 -7.43
N ALA A 180 -5.06 -26.71 -6.57
CA ALA A 180 -5.46 -27.22 -5.26
C ALA A 180 -6.05 -26.12 -4.35
N TYR A 181 -5.53 -24.90 -4.42
CA TYR A 181 -6.06 -23.73 -3.70
C TYR A 181 -7.50 -23.43 -4.13
N GLN A 182 -7.76 -23.37 -5.44
CA GLN A 182 -9.09 -23.06 -5.96
C GLN A 182 -10.10 -24.17 -5.67
N GLU A 183 -9.69 -25.44 -5.72
CA GLU A 183 -10.53 -26.59 -5.36
C GLU A 183 -10.93 -26.53 -3.88
N ARG A 184 -9.98 -26.28 -2.99
CA ARG A 184 -10.26 -26.17 -1.55
C ARG A 184 -11.09 -24.97 -1.19
N MET A 185 -10.89 -23.82 -1.87
CA MET A 185 -11.74 -22.64 -1.71
C MET A 185 -13.21 -22.96 -2.08
N ARG A 186 -13.43 -23.70 -3.15
CA ARG A 186 -14.77 -24.17 -3.54
C ARG A 186 -15.38 -25.14 -2.52
N GLN A 187 -14.61 -26.11 -2.03
CA GLN A 187 -15.07 -27.05 -1.00
C GLN A 187 -15.42 -26.33 0.30
N ALA A 188 -14.64 -25.32 0.68
CA ALA A 188 -14.90 -24.49 1.86
C ALA A 188 -16.04 -23.47 1.65
N ASN A 189 -16.66 -23.44 0.48
CA ASN A 189 -17.58 -22.37 0.07
C ASN A 189 -17.01 -20.99 0.43
N ALA A 190 -15.78 -20.72 0.00
CA ALA A 190 -15.04 -19.51 0.30
C ALA A 190 -14.50 -18.83 -0.96
N MET A 191 -14.39 -17.52 -0.94
CA MET A 191 -13.76 -16.68 -1.96
C MET A 191 -12.75 -15.76 -1.30
N ASP A 192 -11.59 -15.53 -1.90
CA ASP A 192 -10.72 -14.42 -1.50
C ASP A 192 -11.15 -13.11 -2.19
N PHE A 193 -10.47 -12.00 -1.87
CA PHE A 193 -10.81 -10.70 -2.45
C PHE A 193 -10.70 -10.68 -3.98
N ASP A 194 -9.71 -11.38 -4.53
CA ASP A 194 -9.51 -11.42 -5.98
C ASP A 194 -10.56 -12.32 -6.66
N ASP A 195 -11.05 -13.34 -5.96
CA ASP A 195 -12.17 -14.19 -6.44
C ASP A 195 -13.45 -13.39 -6.60
N LEU A 196 -13.70 -12.37 -5.77
CA LEU A 196 -14.90 -11.53 -5.93
C LEU A 196 -14.95 -10.85 -7.29
N LEU A 197 -13.79 -10.43 -7.81
CA LEU A 197 -13.68 -9.81 -9.13
C LEU A 197 -13.67 -10.87 -10.23
N LEU A 198 -12.83 -11.90 -10.10
CA LEU A 198 -12.69 -12.96 -11.09
C LEU A 198 -14.03 -13.69 -11.31
N ASN A 199 -14.72 -14.06 -10.23
CA ASN A 199 -16.01 -14.77 -10.33
C ASN A 199 -17.12 -13.86 -10.83
N THR A 200 -17.12 -12.55 -10.56
CA THR A 200 -18.06 -11.61 -11.18
C THR A 200 -17.85 -11.54 -12.70
N TYR A 201 -16.59 -11.47 -13.13
CA TYR A 201 -16.27 -11.50 -14.55
C TYR A 201 -16.73 -12.80 -15.22
N ILE A 202 -16.50 -13.95 -14.59
CA ILE A 202 -16.92 -15.28 -15.06
C ILE A 202 -18.46 -15.36 -15.10
N LEU A 203 -19.15 -14.89 -14.05
CA LEU A 203 -20.61 -14.83 -13.99
C LEU A 203 -21.20 -14.13 -15.22
N PHE A 204 -20.71 -12.93 -15.53
CA PHE A 204 -21.20 -12.16 -16.67
C PHE A 204 -20.74 -12.70 -18.03
N ARG A 205 -19.58 -13.35 -18.10
CA ARG A 205 -19.08 -14.00 -19.31
C ARG A 205 -19.93 -15.19 -19.71
N ASP A 206 -20.27 -16.04 -18.72
CA ASP A 206 -20.85 -17.38 -18.96
C ASP A 206 -22.38 -17.37 -18.85
N ASN A 207 -22.99 -16.30 -18.28
CA ASN A 207 -24.45 -16.19 -18.08
C ASN A 207 -24.99 -14.93 -18.73
N GLU A 208 -25.22 -14.97 -20.05
CA GLU A 208 -25.66 -13.81 -20.84
C GLU A 208 -26.97 -13.19 -20.32
N HIS A 209 -27.92 -14.01 -19.82
CA HIS A 209 -29.19 -13.52 -19.28
C HIS A 209 -29.00 -12.71 -17.99
N ILE A 210 -28.07 -13.12 -17.11
CA ILE A 210 -27.73 -12.38 -15.89
C ILE A 210 -27.03 -11.07 -16.27
N LYS A 211 -26.02 -11.15 -17.14
CA LYS A 211 -25.33 -9.97 -17.65
C LYS A 211 -26.30 -8.95 -18.18
N LYS A 212 -27.22 -9.36 -19.08
CA LYS A 212 -28.21 -8.46 -19.68
C LYS A 212 -29.15 -7.83 -18.64
N ALA A 213 -29.56 -8.56 -17.61
CA ALA A 213 -30.38 -8.01 -16.54
C ALA A 213 -29.66 -6.88 -15.78
N TYR A 214 -28.35 -7.01 -15.54
CA TYR A 214 -27.55 -5.94 -14.92
C TYR A 214 -27.18 -4.82 -15.87
N GLU A 215 -26.97 -5.06 -17.17
CA GLU A 215 -26.83 -4.02 -18.20
C GLU A 215 -28.10 -3.17 -18.31
N ASP A 216 -29.27 -3.80 -18.32
CA ASP A 216 -30.58 -3.11 -18.38
C ASP A 216 -30.85 -2.32 -17.09
N ARG A 217 -30.35 -2.80 -15.96
CA ARG A 217 -30.48 -2.14 -14.68
C ARG A 217 -29.54 -0.92 -14.58
N PHE A 218 -28.27 -1.06 -14.92
CA PHE A 218 -27.26 -0.02 -14.76
C PHE A 218 -27.13 0.81 -16.03
N GLN A 219 -27.97 1.80 -16.17
CA GLN A 219 -28.04 2.66 -17.36
C GLN A 219 -26.89 3.67 -17.45
N TYR A 220 -26.25 4.02 -16.31
CA TYR A 220 -25.09 4.89 -16.26
C TYR A 220 -24.09 4.41 -15.23
N ILE A 221 -22.84 4.27 -15.65
CA ILE A 221 -21.74 3.80 -14.77
C ILE A 221 -20.75 4.94 -14.54
N LEU A 222 -20.40 5.18 -13.28
CA LEU A 222 -19.38 6.15 -12.90
C LEU A 222 -18.28 5.44 -12.11
N VAL A 223 -17.02 5.76 -12.42
CA VAL A 223 -15.87 5.16 -11.76
C VAL A 223 -14.92 6.26 -11.31
N ASP A 224 -14.65 6.32 -9.99
CA ASP A 224 -13.63 7.19 -9.41
C ASP A 224 -12.26 6.48 -9.35
N GLU A 225 -11.19 7.28 -9.32
CA GLU A 225 -9.79 6.81 -9.24
C GLU A 225 -9.46 5.70 -10.27
N TYR A 226 -9.95 5.88 -11.51
CA TYR A 226 -9.88 4.85 -12.56
C TYR A 226 -8.46 4.39 -12.88
N GLN A 227 -7.42 5.21 -12.65
CA GLN A 227 -6.01 4.85 -12.81
C GLN A 227 -5.53 3.75 -11.86
N ASP A 228 -6.28 3.45 -10.80
CA ASP A 228 -5.94 2.39 -9.82
C ASP A 228 -6.67 1.07 -10.09
N THR A 229 -7.49 1.02 -11.14
CA THR A 229 -8.20 -0.21 -11.50
C THR A 229 -7.25 -1.27 -12.06
N ASN A 230 -7.53 -2.55 -11.73
CA ASN A 230 -6.89 -3.69 -12.37
C ASN A 230 -7.63 -4.12 -13.64
N TYR A 231 -7.07 -5.12 -14.34
CA TYR A 231 -7.66 -5.60 -15.59
C TYR A 231 -9.04 -6.26 -15.39
N ALA A 232 -9.24 -6.97 -14.28
CA ALA A 232 -10.54 -7.58 -13.97
C ALA A 232 -11.63 -6.51 -13.75
N GLN A 233 -11.35 -5.47 -12.98
CA GLN A 233 -12.27 -4.35 -12.73
C GLN A 233 -12.65 -3.64 -14.04
N GLN A 234 -11.66 -3.34 -14.88
CA GLN A 234 -11.90 -2.74 -16.19
C GLN A 234 -12.80 -3.63 -17.06
N SER A 235 -12.51 -4.94 -17.10
CA SER A 235 -13.27 -5.90 -17.92
C SER A 235 -14.72 -6.01 -17.48
N ILE A 236 -14.98 -5.99 -16.16
CA ILE A 236 -16.36 -6.02 -15.64
C ILE A 236 -17.11 -4.73 -16.00
N VAL A 237 -16.47 -3.55 -15.85
CA VAL A 237 -17.06 -2.27 -16.25
C VAL A 237 -17.41 -2.29 -17.74
N TRP A 238 -16.50 -2.81 -18.58
CA TRP A 238 -16.75 -2.95 -20.02
C TRP A 238 -17.90 -3.91 -20.32
N GLN A 239 -17.98 -5.07 -19.68
CA GLN A 239 -19.10 -6.01 -19.85
C GLN A 239 -20.45 -5.33 -19.56
N LEU A 240 -20.54 -4.50 -18.53
CA LEU A 240 -21.77 -3.81 -18.13
C LEU A 240 -22.11 -2.56 -18.95
N SER A 241 -21.15 -1.99 -19.69
CA SER A 241 -21.35 -0.71 -20.40
C SER A 241 -21.13 -0.79 -21.90
N SER A 242 -20.73 -1.95 -22.44
CA SER A 242 -20.37 -2.11 -23.85
C SER A 242 -21.51 -1.80 -24.83
N ASN A 243 -22.75 -2.08 -24.43
CA ASN A 243 -23.93 -1.86 -25.28
C ASN A 243 -24.38 -0.41 -25.30
N ASN A 244 -24.52 0.25 -24.15
CA ASN A 244 -25.08 1.61 -24.07
C ASN A 244 -23.99 2.71 -24.11
N GLN A 245 -22.72 2.35 -23.93
CA GLN A 245 -21.55 3.26 -23.89
C GLN A 245 -21.67 4.40 -22.84
N LYS A 246 -22.62 4.34 -21.90
CA LYS A 246 -22.86 5.39 -20.90
C LYS A 246 -21.98 5.16 -19.67
N VAL A 247 -20.73 5.54 -19.78
CA VAL A 247 -19.73 5.42 -18.73
C VAL A 247 -18.93 6.71 -18.55
N CYS A 248 -18.75 7.14 -17.31
CA CYS A 248 -17.90 8.26 -16.96
C CYS A 248 -16.80 7.78 -16.01
N VAL A 249 -15.55 7.84 -16.46
CA VAL A 249 -14.42 7.52 -15.60
C VAL A 249 -13.64 8.78 -15.24
N VAL A 250 -13.30 8.92 -13.97
CA VAL A 250 -12.51 10.04 -13.45
C VAL A 250 -11.22 9.51 -12.87
N GLY A 251 -10.09 10.16 -13.17
CA GLY A 251 -8.81 9.72 -12.64
C GLY A 251 -7.68 10.70 -12.92
N ASP A 252 -6.54 10.37 -12.35
CA ASP A 252 -5.26 11.07 -12.57
C ASP A 252 -4.16 10.02 -12.78
N ASP A 253 -3.70 9.87 -14.01
CA ASP A 253 -2.59 8.97 -14.35
C ASP A 253 -1.31 9.26 -13.54
N ALA A 254 -1.10 10.53 -13.14
CA ALA A 254 0.01 10.93 -12.27
C ALA A 254 -0.14 10.43 -10.82
N GLN A 255 -1.30 9.92 -10.43
CA GLN A 255 -1.56 9.35 -9.11
C GLN A 255 -1.75 7.81 -9.13
N SER A 256 -1.37 7.12 -10.20
CA SER A 256 -1.36 5.65 -10.27
C SER A 256 -0.18 5.08 -9.50
N ILE A 257 -0.43 4.56 -8.28
CA ILE A 257 0.59 4.12 -7.32
C ILE A 257 0.30 2.74 -6.68
N TYR A 258 -0.62 1.96 -7.24
CA TYR A 258 -1.04 0.66 -6.70
C TYR A 258 -0.74 -0.51 -7.64
N ALA A 259 0.29 -0.42 -8.52
CA ALA A 259 0.65 -1.53 -9.40
C ALA A 259 1.06 -2.80 -8.62
N PHE A 260 1.64 -2.64 -7.42
CA PHE A 260 1.95 -3.75 -6.52
C PHE A 260 0.70 -4.52 -6.02
N ARG A 261 -0.50 -3.91 -6.14
CA ARG A 261 -1.82 -4.52 -5.89
C ARG A 261 -2.56 -4.89 -7.18
N GLY A 262 -1.87 -4.94 -8.30
CA GLY A 262 -2.44 -5.31 -9.59
C GLY A 262 -3.07 -4.16 -10.39
N ALA A 263 -3.03 -2.91 -9.91
CA ALA A 263 -3.49 -1.76 -10.67
C ALA A 263 -2.70 -1.63 -11.99
N ASN A 264 -3.42 -1.25 -13.04
CA ASN A 264 -2.82 -1.09 -14.35
C ASN A 264 -3.11 0.29 -14.94
N ILE A 265 -2.09 1.14 -14.97
CA ILE A 265 -2.18 2.48 -15.55
C ILE A 265 -2.64 2.47 -17.00
N ASP A 266 -2.41 1.38 -17.74
CA ASP A 266 -2.84 1.24 -19.14
C ASP A 266 -4.36 1.33 -19.28
N ASN A 267 -5.11 1.01 -18.23
CA ASN A 267 -6.57 1.13 -18.24
C ASN A 267 -7.02 2.57 -18.52
N ILE A 268 -6.41 3.56 -17.86
CA ILE A 268 -6.74 4.96 -18.08
C ILE A 268 -6.09 5.53 -19.36
N LEU A 269 -4.83 5.15 -19.62
CA LEU A 269 -4.11 5.64 -20.81
C LEU A 269 -4.76 5.17 -22.12
N ASN A 270 -5.30 3.95 -22.14
CA ASN A 270 -5.90 3.32 -23.32
C ASN A 270 -7.44 3.37 -23.32
N PHE A 271 -8.08 4.07 -22.39
CA PHE A 271 -9.54 4.12 -22.27
C PHE A 271 -10.22 4.53 -23.59
N ARG A 272 -9.63 5.46 -24.34
CA ARG A 272 -10.13 5.92 -25.63
C ARG A 272 -10.10 4.85 -26.74
N ASN A 273 -9.36 3.77 -26.54
CA ASN A 273 -9.30 2.66 -27.50
C ASN A 273 -10.34 1.57 -27.19
N ILE A 274 -10.96 1.64 -26.00
CA ILE A 274 -11.94 0.64 -25.52
C ILE A 274 -13.35 1.03 -25.90
N TYR A 275 -13.68 2.32 -25.74
CA TYR A 275 -15.00 2.87 -26.04
C TYR A 275 -14.98 3.72 -27.31
N ARG A 276 -16.13 3.80 -27.97
CA ARG A 276 -16.30 4.63 -29.18
C ARG A 276 -16.53 6.09 -28.78
N ASP A 277 -16.04 7.02 -29.55
CA ASP A 277 -16.32 8.46 -29.46
C ASP A 277 -16.14 9.06 -28.04
N VAL A 278 -15.11 8.60 -27.34
CA VAL A 278 -14.84 9.03 -25.96
C VAL A 278 -14.59 10.52 -25.89
N LYS A 279 -15.39 11.22 -25.08
CA LYS A 279 -15.18 12.65 -24.79
C LYS A 279 -14.15 12.80 -23.66
N LEU A 280 -13.08 13.55 -23.96
CA LEU A 280 -12.03 13.87 -23.00
C LEU A 280 -12.30 15.24 -22.35
N PHE A 281 -12.30 15.27 -21.01
CA PHE A 281 -12.33 16.49 -20.21
C PHE A 281 -11.08 16.58 -19.38
N LYS A 282 -10.50 17.79 -19.23
CA LYS A 282 -9.34 18.04 -18.40
C LYS A 282 -9.69 19.03 -17.29
N LEU A 283 -9.46 18.63 -16.05
CA LEU A 283 -9.61 19.48 -14.87
C LEU A 283 -8.21 19.90 -14.41
N GLU A 284 -7.76 21.06 -14.84
CA GLU A 284 -6.38 21.54 -14.67
C GLU A 284 -6.24 22.54 -13.51
N GLN A 285 -7.34 23.13 -13.02
CA GLN A 285 -7.28 24.05 -11.88
C GLN A 285 -7.21 23.30 -10.55
N ASN A 286 -6.11 23.49 -9.82
CA ASN A 286 -5.94 23.02 -8.45
C ASN A 286 -6.51 24.02 -7.45
N TYR A 287 -7.29 23.54 -6.48
CA TYR A 287 -7.92 24.34 -5.43
C TYR A 287 -7.33 24.10 -4.05
N ARG A 288 -6.40 23.15 -3.93
CA ARG A 288 -5.80 22.71 -2.65
C ARG A 288 -4.54 23.50 -2.31
N SER A 289 -3.54 23.40 -3.16
CA SER A 289 -2.18 23.78 -2.85
C SER A 289 -1.82 25.19 -3.34
N THR A 290 -0.79 25.77 -2.74
CA THR A 290 -0.16 27.02 -3.24
C THR A 290 0.46 26.82 -4.61
N GLN A 291 0.68 27.91 -5.36
CA GLN A 291 1.20 27.84 -6.72
C GLN A 291 2.58 27.15 -6.80
N ARG A 292 3.50 27.46 -5.86
CA ARG A 292 4.85 26.88 -5.86
C ARG A 292 4.88 25.38 -5.62
N ILE A 293 4.00 24.86 -4.76
CA ILE A 293 3.86 23.41 -4.55
C ILE A 293 3.39 22.74 -5.84
N VAL A 294 2.38 23.30 -6.51
CA VAL A 294 1.86 22.78 -7.77
C VAL A 294 2.91 22.79 -8.87
N GLN A 295 3.66 23.89 -9.01
CA GLN A 295 4.72 24.02 -10.02
C GLN A 295 5.87 23.04 -9.79
N ALA A 296 6.28 22.86 -8.52
CA ALA A 296 7.30 21.88 -8.15
C ALA A 296 6.84 20.43 -8.48
N ALA A 297 5.60 20.09 -8.12
CA ALA A 297 5.03 18.78 -8.43
C ALA A 297 4.91 18.54 -9.95
N ASN A 298 4.54 19.57 -10.73
CA ASN A 298 4.51 19.51 -12.19
C ASN A 298 5.90 19.26 -12.77
N SER A 299 6.94 19.96 -12.27
CA SER A 299 8.31 19.78 -12.75
C SER A 299 8.82 18.35 -12.55
N LEU A 300 8.48 17.72 -11.42
CA LEU A 300 8.79 16.35 -11.10
C LEU A 300 8.10 15.38 -12.06
N ILE A 301 6.75 15.49 -12.19
CA ILE A 301 5.97 14.49 -12.92
C ILE A 301 6.16 14.58 -14.44
N LYS A 302 6.54 15.74 -14.97
CA LYS A 302 6.89 15.92 -16.40
C LYS A 302 8.04 15.02 -16.87
N LYS A 303 8.81 14.43 -15.97
CA LYS A 303 9.89 13.46 -16.28
C LYS A 303 9.37 12.05 -16.62
N ASN A 304 8.11 11.75 -16.34
CA ASN A 304 7.48 10.52 -16.77
C ASN A 304 7.08 10.62 -18.25
N GLU A 305 7.32 9.57 -19.02
CA GLU A 305 6.96 9.53 -20.45
C GLU A 305 5.51 9.04 -20.65
N ARG A 306 5.10 8.06 -19.82
CA ARG A 306 3.77 7.46 -19.93
C ARG A 306 2.75 8.25 -19.11
N GLN A 307 2.19 9.29 -19.72
CA GLN A 307 1.18 10.15 -19.09
C GLN A 307 0.27 10.81 -20.13
N ILE A 308 -0.89 11.27 -19.67
CA ILE A 308 -1.81 12.11 -20.46
C ILE A 308 -1.40 13.57 -20.25
N PRO A 309 -1.02 14.31 -21.32
CA PRO A 309 -0.58 15.69 -21.18
C PRO A 309 -1.64 16.57 -20.53
N LYS A 310 -1.25 17.27 -19.46
CA LYS A 310 -2.07 18.24 -18.71
C LYS A 310 -1.18 19.28 -18.04
N ASP A 311 -1.67 20.50 -17.87
CA ASP A 311 -0.99 21.57 -17.20
C ASP A 311 -1.76 22.02 -15.96
N ILE A 312 -1.40 21.49 -14.80
CA ILE A 312 -2.08 21.81 -13.55
C ILE A 312 -1.60 23.17 -13.06
N PHE A 313 -2.53 24.07 -12.75
CA PHE A 313 -2.25 25.40 -12.21
C PHE A 313 -3.10 25.68 -10.97
N SER A 314 -2.60 26.57 -10.10
CA SER A 314 -3.35 27.05 -8.93
C SER A 314 -3.59 28.54 -9.03
N ARG A 315 -4.75 29.01 -8.56
CA ARG A 315 -5.07 30.42 -8.35
C ARG A 315 -4.95 30.84 -6.88
N ASN A 316 -4.55 29.92 -6.01
CA ASN A 316 -4.23 30.22 -4.62
C ASN A 316 -2.99 31.14 -4.54
N ASN A 317 -2.63 31.55 -3.34
CA ASN A 317 -1.43 32.34 -3.09
C ASN A 317 -0.18 31.63 -3.64
N GLU A 318 0.87 32.43 -3.96
CA GLU A 318 2.14 31.91 -4.46
C GLU A 318 2.74 30.88 -3.49
N GLY A 319 2.70 31.17 -2.20
CA GLY A 319 3.20 30.33 -1.11
C GLY A 319 4.73 30.28 -1.02
N ASP A 320 5.22 29.48 -0.07
CA ASP A 320 6.63 29.26 0.13
C ASP A 320 7.19 28.21 -0.83
N LYS A 321 8.50 28.29 -1.10
CA LYS A 321 9.21 27.21 -1.79
C LYS A 321 9.24 25.96 -0.93
N ILE A 322 9.30 24.79 -1.57
CA ILE A 322 9.53 23.53 -0.90
C ILE A 322 10.89 23.57 -0.21
N VAL A 323 10.94 23.22 1.07
CA VAL A 323 12.20 23.22 1.85
C VAL A 323 12.85 21.85 1.75
N LEU A 324 14.08 21.78 1.26
CA LEU A 324 14.90 20.58 1.26
C LEU A 324 15.94 20.66 2.39
N LYS A 325 15.93 19.67 3.30
CA LYS A 325 16.87 19.60 4.42
C LYS A 325 17.75 18.37 4.32
N HIS A 326 19.07 18.60 4.38
CA HIS A 326 20.06 17.54 4.51
C HIS A 326 20.43 17.35 5.97
N THR A 327 20.40 16.11 6.44
CA THR A 327 20.77 15.72 7.80
C THR A 327 21.85 14.65 7.77
N TYR A 328 22.62 14.56 8.83
CA TYR A 328 23.70 13.58 8.93
C TYR A 328 23.16 12.17 9.17
N SER A 329 22.13 12.06 10.02
CA SER A 329 21.55 10.75 10.37
C SER A 329 20.02 10.78 10.43
N ASP A 330 19.41 9.61 10.40
CA ASP A 330 17.96 9.42 10.61
C ASP A 330 17.45 9.98 11.95
N ARG A 331 18.30 9.94 13.00
CA ARG A 331 17.96 10.52 14.31
C ARG A 331 17.97 12.04 14.28
N GLU A 332 18.92 12.65 13.56
CA GLU A 332 18.93 14.07 13.33
C GLU A 332 17.75 14.51 12.47
N GLU A 333 17.40 13.73 11.43
CA GLU A 333 16.22 13.96 10.61
C GLU A 333 14.97 14.07 11.47
N ALA A 334 14.72 13.08 12.34
CA ALA A 334 13.58 13.09 13.24
C ALA A 334 13.59 14.29 14.20
N LEU A 335 14.77 14.64 14.73
CA LEU A 335 14.91 15.80 15.61
C LEU A 335 14.58 17.12 14.90
N VAL A 336 15.08 17.29 13.68
CA VAL A 336 14.85 18.51 12.86
C VAL A 336 13.37 18.64 12.51
N VAL A 337 12.71 17.54 12.10
CA VAL A 337 11.27 17.52 11.79
C VAL A 337 10.45 17.88 13.02
N CYS A 338 10.72 17.27 14.18
CA CYS A 338 10.00 17.59 15.42
C CYS A 338 10.16 19.04 15.85
N LYS A 339 11.37 19.62 15.70
CA LYS A 339 11.62 21.04 15.98
C LYS A 339 10.88 21.97 15.01
N ASP A 340 10.79 21.61 13.74
CA ASP A 340 10.04 22.38 12.76
C ASP A 340 8.54 22.37 13.09
N ILE A 341 7.97 21.23 13.41
CA ILE A 341 6.57 21.14 13.84
C ILE A 341 6.30 22.07 15.03
N GLN A 342 7.16 22.03 16.07
CA GLN A 342 6.99 22.90 17.22
C GLN A 342 7.18 24.40 16.88
N ARG A 343 8.09 24.72 15.93
CA ARG A 343 8.31 26.09 15.46
C ARG A 343 7.09 26.61 14.69
N MET A 344 6.57 25.82 13.73
CA MET A 344 5.42 26.20 12.91
C MET A 344 4.16 26.32 13.78
N LYS A 345 3.95 25.38 14.72
CA LYS A 345 2.86 25.51 15.71
C LYS A 345 2.91 26.84 16.49
N ARG A 346 4.09 27.27 16.93
CA ARG A 346 4.22 28.51 17.72
C ARG A 346 4.12 29.77 16.86
N ASN A 347 4.69 29.74 15.65
CA ASN A 347 4.82 30.94 14.83
C ASN A 347 3.62 31.17 13.90
N GLU A 348 2.98 30.11 13.45
CA GLU A 348 1.92 30.15 12.44
C GLU A 348 0.55 29.75 12.99
N GLY A 349 0.50 29.33 14.27
CA GLY A 349 -0.75 28.99 14.95
C GLY A 349 -1.38 27.66 14.46
N LEU A 350 -0.59 26.79 13.81
CA LEU A 350 -1.04 25.50 13.36
C LEU A 350 -1.28 24.53 14.54
N ASP A 351 -2.26 23.66 14.43
CA ASP A 351 -2.49 22.58 15.36
C ASP A 351 -1.69 21.33 14.99
N TYR A 352 -1.52 20.39 15.92
CA TYR A 352 -0.80 19.14 15.64
C TYR A 352 -1.48 18.28 14.55
N SER A 353 -2.81 18.37 14.44
CA SER A 353 -3.59 17.73 13.38
C SER A 353 -3.29 18.24 11.96
N ASP A 354 -2.72 19.46 11.85
CA ASP A 354 -2.37 20.06 10.57
C ASP A 354 -1.09 19.49 9.97
N PHE A 355 -0.35 18.66 10.72
CA PHE A 355 0.93 18.11 10.31
C PHE A 355 0.84 16.63 9.94
N ALA A 356 1.46 16.27 8.81
CA ALA A 356 1.70 14.89 8.43
C ALA A 356 3.18 14.61 8.17
N ILE A 357 3.67 13.45 8.64
CA ILE A 357 4.98 12.88 8.30
C ILE A 357 4.75 11.68 7.40
N LEU A 358 5.22 11.80 6.16
CA LEU A 358 5.04 10.80 5.12
C LEU A 358 6.36 10.08 4.86
N TYR A 359 6.34 8.76 4.92
CA TYR A 359 7.50 7.89 4.68
C TYR A 359 7.19 6.80 3.66
N ARG A 360 8.24 6.21 3.08
CA ARG A 360 8.11 5.15 2.07
C ARG A 360 7.73 3.81 2.67
N THR A 361 8.23 3.48 3.86
CA THR A 361 8.00 2.20 4.55
C THR A 361 7.71 2.43 6.04
N ASN A 362 6.86 1.57 6.62
CA ASN A 362 6.50 1.64 8.04
C ASN A 362 7.69 1.52 8.99
N SER A 363 8.79 0.86 8.59
CA SER A 363 9.98 0.75 9.42
C SER A 363 10.63 2.09 9.76
N GLN A 364 10.36 3.14 8.98
CA GLN A 364 10.88 4.49 9.21
C GLN A 364 10.15 5.21 10.35
N SER A 365 8.92 4.80 10.73
CA SER A 365 8.13 5.49 11.77
C SER A 365 8.81 5.49 13.13
N ARG A 366 9.47 4.39 13.50
CA ARG A 366 10.00 4.13 14.85
C ARG A 366 10.87 5.28 15.38
N ILE A 367 11.73 5.86 14.56
CA ILE A 367 12.63 6.93 14.98
C ILE A 367 11.87 8.22 15.24
N PHE A 368 10.87 8.52 14.41
CA PHE A 368 9.98 9.67 14.62
C PHE A 368 9.13 9.50 15.87
N GLU A 369 8.59 8.32 16.12
CA GLU A 369 7.84 8.00 17.34
C GLU A 369 8.68 8.21 18.60
N GLU A 370 9.92 7.68 18.61
CA GLU A 370 10.85 7.85 19.72
C GLU A 370 11.13 9.34 19.98
N GLN A 371 11.36 10.11 18.90
CA GLN A 371 11.68 11.53 19.02
C GLN A 371 10.46 12.37 19.44
N MET A 372 9.27 12.06 18.94
CA MET A 372 8.02 12.75 19.34
C MET A 372 7.69 12.51 20.81
N ARG A 373 7.84 11.25 21.30
CA ARG A 373 7.68 10.95 22.73
C ARG A 373 8.65 11.74 23.59
N LYS A 374 9.93 11.85 23.17
CA LYS A 374 10.93 12.65 23.91
C LYS A 374 10.60 14.14 23.97
N GLN A 375 9.87 14.67 22.99
CA GLN A 375 9.49 16.08 22.91
C GLN A 375 8.03 16.33 23.31
N SER A 376 7.33 15.32 23.81
CA SER A 376 5.91 15.40 24.23
C SER A 376 5.00 15.93 23.10
N ILE A 377 5.28 15.54 21.85
CA ILE A 377 4.45 15.85 20.70
C ILE A 377 3.44 14.69 20.54
N PRO A 378 2.13 14.94 20.61
CA PRO A 378 1.12 13.91 20.40
C PRO A 378 1.13 13.49 18.92
N TYR A 379 1.04 12.18 18.68
CA TYR A 379 1.03 11.62 17.32
C TYR A 379 0.11 10.40 17.22
N ARG A 380 -0.27 10.09 16.00
CA ARG A 380 -0.95 8.84 15.62
C ARG A 380 -0.26 8.22 14.40
N ILE A 381 -0.31 6.89 14.31
CA ILE A 381 0.26 6.14 13.19
C ILE A 381 -0.89 5.52 12.41
N PHE A 382 -0.93 5.82 11.12
CA PHE A 382 -1.84 5.15 10.20
C PHE A 382 -1.19 3.87 9.65
N GLY A 383 -1.99 2.77 9.54
CA GLY A 383 -1.49 1.47 9.07
C GLY A 383 -0.89 0.62 10.19
N GLY A 384 -1.32 0.84 11.43
CA GLY A 384 -1.18 -0.11 12.54
C GLY A 384 -2.02 -1.37 12.31
N MET A 385 -2.00 -2.32 13.25
CA MET A 385 -2.87 -3.49 13.18
C MET A 385 -4.33 -3.04 13.29
N SER A 386 -5.14 -3.30 12.25
CA SER A 386 -6.57 -2.98 12.24
C SER A 386 -7.27 -3.59 13.45
N PHE A 387 -8.29 -2.91 13.97
CA PHE A 387 -9.14 -3.39 15.06
C PHE A 387 -9.64 -4.83 14.80
N TYR A 388 -10.12 -5.09 13.59
CA TYR A 388 -10.64 -6.39 13.17
C TYR A 388 -9.55 -7.47 12.98
N GLN A 389 -8.28 -7.09 12.94
CA GLN A 389 -7.12 -8.02 12.88
C GLN A 389 -6.62 -8.42 14.27
N ARG A 390 -7.12 -7.80 15.35
CA ARG A 390 -6.76 -8.18 16.72
C ARG A 390 -7.20 -9.62 17.00
N LYS A 391 -6.36 -10.35 17.74
CA LYS A 391 -6.54 -11.79 17.94
C LYS A 391 -7.92 -12.15 18.50
N GLU A 392 -8.35 -11.48 19.56
CA GLU A 392 -9.62 -11.69 20.25
C GLU A 392 -10.82 -11.43 19.32
N ILE A 393 -10.72 -10.41 18.46
CA ILE A 393 -11.78 -10.08 17.49
C ILE A 393 -11.84 -11.12 16.38
N LYS A 394 -10.68 -11.52 15.84
CA LYS A 394 -10.61 -12.61 14.87
C LYS A 394 -11.14 -13.94 15.42
N ASP A 395 -10.93 -14.22 16.70
CA ASP A 395 -11.46 -15.42 17.34
C ASP A 395 -12.99 -15.39 17.37
N VAL A 396 -13.60 -14.25 17.68
CA VAL A 396 -15.08 -14.06 17.62
C VAL A 396 -15.58 -14.14 16.17
N ILE A 397 -14.95 -13.44 15.24
CA ILE A 397 -15.31 -13.50 13.81
C ILE A 397 -15.25 -14.93 13.28
N ALA A 398 -14.30 -15.75 13.71
CA ALA A 398 -14.21 -17.14 13.29
C ALA A 398 -15.42 -17.98 13.79
N TYR A 399 -15.96 -17.68 14.99
CA TYR A 399 -17.23 -18.27 15.41
C TYR A 399 -18.37 -17.86 14.49
N PHE A 400 -18.48 -16.57 14.19
CA PHE A 400 -19.54 -16.05 13.32
C PHE A 400 -19.48 -16.68 11.92
N ARG A 401 -18.26 -16.77 11.37
CA ARG A 401 -18.01 -17.40 10.05
C ARG A 401 -18.45 -18.86 10.04
N LEU A 402 -18.08 -19.63 11.07
CA LEU A 402 -18.44 -21.06 11.15
C LEU A 402 -19.94 -21.27 11.36
N VAL A 403 -20.62 -20.37 12.07
CA VAL A 403 -22.08 -20.39 12.23
C VAL A 403 -22.77 -20.14 10.89
N CYS A 404 -22.29 -19.19 10.11
CA CYS A 404 -22.83 -18.88 8.78
C CYS A 404 -22.44 -19.93 7.72
N ASN A 405 -21.19 -20.39 7.74
CA ASN A 405 -20.66 -21.36 6.77
C ASN A 405 -19.92 -22.50 7.48
N LYS A 406 -20.59 -23.62 7.65
CA LYS A 406 -20.05 -24.82 8.31
C LYS A 406 -18.87 -25.46 7.54
N SER A 407 -18.71 -25.14 6.27
CA SER A 407 -17.61 -25.63 5.43
C SER A 407 -16.32 -24.78 5.56
N ASP A 408 -16.33 -23.69 6.32
CA ASP A 408 -15.16 -22.83 6.52
C ASP A 408 -14.06 -23.53 7.33
N GLU A 409 -13.05 -24.04 6.65
CA GLU A 409 -11.95 -24.80 7.27
C GLU A 409 -11.08 -23.93 8.20
N GLU A 410 -10.78 -22.69 7.82
CA GLU A 410 -9.90 -21.83 8.63
C GLU A 410 -10.60 -21.39 9.92
N ALA A 411 -11.89 -21.03 9.83
CA ALA A 411 -12.71 -20.74 11.01
C ALA A 411 -12.80 -21.96 11.93
N PHE A 412 -13.08 -23.15 11.37
CA PHE A 412 -13.14 -24.40 12.13
C PHE A 412 -11.83 -24.68 12.87
N ARG A 413 -10.69 -24.61 12.18
CA ARG A 413 -9.36 -24.87 12.78
C ARG A 413 -9.03 -23.88 13.88
N ARG A 414 -9.44 -22.63 13.72
CA ARG A 414 -9.16 -21.57 14.67
C ARG A 414 -9.90 -21.75 15.99
N ILE A 415 -11.19 -22.15 15.94
CA ILE A 415 -12.06 -22.14 17.13
C ILE A 415 -12.34 -23.50 17.74
N ILE A 416 -12.04 -24.61 17.07
CA ILE A 416 -12.35 -25.95 17.58
C ILE A 416 -11.83 -26.21 19.00
N ASN A 417 -10.67 -25.62 19.35
CA ASN A 417 -10.08 -25.69 20.69
C ASN A 417 -9.94 -24.32 21.38
N TYR A 418 -10.66 -23.31 20.93
CA TYR A 418 -10.70 -22.01 21.57
C TYR A 418 -12.16 -21.56 21.86
N PRO A 419 -12.54 -21.27 23.11
CA PRO A 419 -11.76 -21.47 24.37
C PRO A 419 -11.38 -22.93 24.57
N LYS A 420 -10.41 -23.19 25.44
CA LYS A 420 -9.78 -24.53 25.59
C LYS A 420 -10.80 -25.64 25.88
N ARG A 421 -10.99 -26.57 24.91
CA ARG A 421 -11.90 -27.75 25.01
C ARG A 421 -11.18 -29.07 25.17
N GLY A 422 -9.83 -29.06 25.12
CA GLY A 422 -9.03 -30.30 25.19
C GLY A 422 -9.08 -31.11 23.90
N ILE A 423 -9.27 -30.45 22.74
CA ILE A 423 -9.13 -31.02 21.40
C ILE A 423 -7.74 -30.61 20.90
N GLY A 424 -6.79 -31.54 20.94
CA GLY A 424 -5.40 -31.25 20.59
C GLY A 424 -5.13 -31.20 19.09
N THR A 425 -3.96 -30.66 18.71
CA THR A 425 -3.50 -30.55 17.32
C THR A 425 -3.41 -31.90 16.60
N THR A 426 -3.13 -32.98 17.32
CA THR A 426 -3.13 -34.35 16.76
C THR A 426 -4.53 -34.79 16.33
N THR A 427 -5.57 -34.46 17.10
CA THR A 427 -6.96 -34.75 16.73
C THR A 427 -7.36 -33.95 15.50
N VAL A 428 -7.05 -32.66 15.46
CA VAL A 428 -7.28 -31.80 14.29
C VAL A 428 -6.56 -32.35 13.06
N GLY A 429 -5.32 -32.81 13.21
CA GLY A 429 -4.56 -33.45 12.14
C GLY A 429 -5.24 -34.73 11.59
N LYS A 430 -5.82 -35.55 12.45
CA LYS A 430 -6.60 -36.73 12.03
C LYS A 430 -7.88 -36.34 11.29
N ILE A 431 -8.61 -35.30 11.77
CA ILE A 431 -9.80 -34.79 11.08
C ILE A 431 -9.43 -34.32 9.67
N ILE A 432 -8.35 -33.54 9.52
CA ILE A 432 -7.88 -33.06 8.22
C ILE A 432 -7.53 -34.24 7.29
N ALA A 433 -6.78 -35.24 7.79
CA ALA A 433 -6.37 -36.37 6.98
C ALA A 433 -7.60 -37.17 6.47
N THR A 434 -8.58 -37.43 7.34
CA THR A 434 -9.83 -38.12 6.97
C THR A 434 -10.67 -37.29 6.00
N ALA A 435 -10.76 -35.96 6.19
CA ALA A 435 -11.49 -35.07 5.30
C ALA A 435 -10.92 -35.08 3.87
N VAL A 436 -9.59 -35.01 3.77
CA VAL A 436 -8.87 -35.09 2.48
C VAL A 436 -9.04 -36.46 1.82
N GLU A 437 -8.87 -37.53 2.58
CA GLU A 437 -8.99 -38.89 2.06
C GLU A 437 -10.39 -39.17 1.48
N LYS A 438 -11.45 -38.67 2.15
CA LYS A 438 -12.84 -38.90 1.77
C LYS A 438 -13.45 -37.80 0.91
N ASN A 439 -12.70 -36.72 0.66
CA ASN A 439 -13.13 -35.52 -0.07
C ASN A 439 -14.41 -34.89 0.52
N ILE A 440 -14.43 -34.70 1.85
CA ILE A 440 -15.55 -34.12 2.61
C ILE A 440 -15.03 -32.98 3.49
N SER A 441 -15.97 -32.18 4.06
CA SER A 441 -15.59 -31.05 4.92
C SER A 441 -15.06 -31.50 6.28
N LEU A 442 -14.24 -30.66 6.94
CA LEU A 442 -13.79 -30.89 8.32
C LEU A 442 -14.98 -31.00 9.29
N TRP A 443 -16.01 -30.20 9.03
CA TRP A 443 -17.23 -30.17 9.80
C TRP A 443 -17.95 -31.54 9.77
N GLU A 444 -18.09 -32.11 8.60
CA GLU A 444 -18.76 -33.41 8.41
C GLU A 444 -18.04 -34.56 9.15
N VAL A 445 -16.69 -34.57 9.08
CA VAL A 445 -15.89 -35.54 9.84
C VAL A 445 -16.03 -35.30 11.36
N ALA A 446 -16.07 -34.05 11.83
CA ALA A 446 -16.20 -33.76 13.26
C ALA A 446 -17.59 -34.06 13.82
N THR A 447 -18.66 -33.87 13.02
CA THR A 447 -20.02 -34.12 13.40
C THR A 447 -20.31 -35.64 13.50
N ASN A 448 -19.73 -36.44 12.57
CA ASN A 448 -19.97 -37.87 12.47
C ASN A 448 -18.66 -38.69 12.56
N PRO A 449 -17.90 -38.60 13.66
CA PRO A 449 -16.58 -39.22 13.75
C PRO A 449 -16.62 -40.77 13.61
N GLU A 450 -17.67 -41.38 14.07
CA GLU A 450 -17.85 -42.86 13.97
C GLU A 450 -18.14 -43.31 12.54
N VAL A 451 -19.00 -42.57 11.81
CA VAL A 451 -19.35 -42.85 10.40
C VAL A 451 -18.10 -42.75 9.51
N HIS A 452 -17.27 -41.77 9.80
CA HIS A 452 -16.05 -41.53 9.03
C HIS A 452 -14.84 -42.31 9.53
N MET A 453 -15.03 -43.22 10.54
CA MET A 453 -13.97 -44.07 11.14
C MET A 453 -12.79 -43.22 11.65
N LEU A 454 -13.07 -42.04 12.23
CA LEU A 454 -12.03 -41.18 12.78
C LEU A 454 -11.39 -41.88 14.00
N ASP A 455 -10.06 -42.07 13.94
CA ASP A 455 -9.31 -42.73 15.01
C ASP A 455 -9.10 -41.78 16.21
N VAL A 456 -10.12 -41.66 17.06
CA VAL A 456 -10.14 -40.86 18.28
C VAL A 456 -10.83 -41.63 19.43
N SER A 457 -10.50 -41.28 20.69
CA SER A 457 -11.17 -41.86 21.85
C SER A 457 -12.64 -41.41 21.92
N LYS A 458 -13.51 -42.20 22.55
CA LYS A 458 -14.93 -41.85 22.81
C LYS A 458 -15.05 -40.49 23.52
N ALA A 459 -14.16 -40.19 24.46
CA ALA A 459 -14.14 -38.90 25.14
C ALA A 459 -13.83 -37.73 24.19
N THR A 460 -12.94 -37.93 23.23
CA THR A 460 -12.65 -36.93 22.19
C THR A 460 -13.81 -36.80 21.19
N ALA A 461 -14.39 -37.90 20.78
CA ALA A 461 -15.60 -37.88 19.92
C ALA A 461 -16.74 -37.11 20.59
N GLY A 462 -17.00 -37.34 21.90
CA GLY A 462 -18.01 -36.59 22.65
C GLY A 462 -17.72 -35.09 22.74
N LYS A 463 -16.42 -34.66 22.83
CA LYS A 463 -16.05 -33.26 22.78
C LYS A 463 -16.26 -32.62 21.41
N LEU A 464 -15.97 -33.36 20.33
CA LEU A 464 -16.26 -32.95 18.96
C LEU A 464 -17.76 -32.73 18.76
N GLN A 465 -18.57 -33.70 19.19
CA GLN A 465 -20.02 -33.64 19.10
C GLN A 465 -20.58 -32.45 19.90
N ALA A 466 -20.11 -32.23 21.13
CA ALA A 466 -20.52 -31.08 21.94
C ALA A 466 -20.17 -29.73 21.27
N PHE A 467 -19.01 -29.64 20.63
CA PHE A 467 -18.65 -28.46 19.87
C PHE A 467 -19.54 -28.25 18.65
N CYS A 468 -19.79 -29.27 17.88
CA CYS A 468 -20.69 -29.18 16.72
C CYS A 468 -22.13 -28.82 17.13
N SER A 469 -22.67 -29.43 18.19
CA SER A 469 -24.01 -29.10 18.71
C SER A 469 -24.10 -27.65 19.20
N LEU A 470 -23.05 -27.13 19.78
CA LEU A 470 -22.98 -25.71 20.17
C LEU A 470 -23.09 -24.76 18.95
N ILE A 471 -22.33 -25.02 17.90
CA ILE A 471 -22.39 -24.22 16.64
C ILE A 471 -23.77 -24.37 15.98
N GLU A 472 -24.36 -25.57 15.99
CA GLU A 472 -25.70 -25.80 15.43
C GLU A 472 -26.78 -25.04 16.19
N SER A 473 -26.67 -24.94 17.53
CA SER A 473 -27.60 -24.13 18.35
C SER A 473 -27.59 -22.64 17.99
N PHE A 474 -26.46 -22.13 17.56
CA PHE A 474 -26.35 -20.74 17.07
C PHE A 474 -26.92 -20.59 15.66
N ALA A 475 -26.64 -21.57 14.80
CA ALA A 475 -27.11 -21.54 13.42
C ALA A 475 -28.66 -21.63 13.30
N PHE A 476 -29.35 -22.12 14.33
CA PHE A 476 -30.82 -22.14 14.38
C PHE A 476 -31.43 -20.72 14.32
N ASP A 477 -30.75 -19.70 14.87
CA ASP A 477 -31.26 -18.34 14.94
C ASP A 477 -30.75 -17.44 13.79
N ILE A 478 -30.01 -18.00 12.82
CA ILE A 478 -29.27 -17.20 11.82
C ILE A 478 -30.17 -16.35 10.91
N ASP A 479 -31.34 -16.85 10.57
CA ASP A 479 -32.32 -16.20 9.66
C ASP A 479 -33.34 -15.34 10.41
N THR A 480 -33.38 -15.41 11.77
CA THR A 480 -34.42 -14.78 12.58
C THR A 480 -33.88 -13.66 13.49
N ALA A 481 -32.62 -13.77 13.89
CA ALA A 481 -31.97 -12.78 14.76
C ALA A 481 -31.13 -11.80 13.95
N ASP A 482 -31.08 -10.54 14.39
CA ASP A 482 -30.12 -9.58 13.86
C ASP A 482 -28.69 -9.90 14.32
N ALA A 483 -27.71 -9.29 13.66
CA ALA A 483 -26.28 -9.52 13.87
C ALA A 483 -25.86 -9.28 15.33
N HIS A 484 -26.34 -8.23 15.98
CA HIS A 484 -25.98 -7.89 17.36
C HIS A 484 -26.57 -8.91 18.35
N THR A 485 -27.84 -9.24 18.22
CA THR A 485 -28.53 -10.20 19.10
C THR A 485 -27.88 -11.59 19.03
N LEU A 486 -27.64 -12.10 17.81
CA LEU A 486 -26.98 -13.38 17.61
C LEU A 486 -25.50 -13.32 18.03
N GLY A 487 -24.82 -12.24 17.74
CA GLY A 487 -23.41 -12.02 18.11
C GLY A 487 -23.22 -12.04 19.64
N GLN A 488 -24.05 -11.36 20.38
CA GLN A 488 -24.04 -11.40 21.87
C GLN A 488 -24.25 -12.81 22.40
N LYS A 489 -25.23 -13.56 21.85
CA LYS A 489 -25.48 -14.95 22.22
C LYS A 489 -24.25 -15.82 21.98
N ILE A 490 -23.63 -15.74 20.80
CA ILE A 490 -22.43 -16.51 20.44
C ILE A 490 -21.27 -16.18 21.39
N VAL A 491 -20.97 -14.89 21.61
CA VAL A 491 -19.87 -14.46 22.47
C VAL A 491 -20.04 -14.95 23.91
N LYS A 492 -21.27 -14.92 24.44
CA LYS A 492 -21.61 -15.36 25.80
C LYS A 492 -21.53 -16.89 25.94
N GLU A 493 -22.18 -17.62 25.05
CA GLU A 493 -22.36 -19.07 25.20
C GLU A 493 -21.18 -19.90 24.68
N SER A 494 -20.31 -19.34 23.78
CA SER A 494 -19.08 -19.99 23.34
C SER A 494 -18.04 -20.16 24.44
N GLY A 495 -18.15 -19.37 25.53
CA GLY A 495 -17.17 -19.33 26.62
C GLY A 495 -16.06 -18.27 26.43
N ILE A 496 -16.09 -17.48 25.34
CA ILE A 496 -15.11 -16.40 25.08
C ILE A 496 -15.14 -15.37 26.21
N VAL A 497 -16.33 -14.97 26.66
CA VAL A 497 -16.46 -14.03 27.79
C VAL A 497 -15.71 -14.53 29.02
N ALA A 498 -15.88 -15.80 29.38
CA ALA A 498 -15.20 -16.37 30.55
C ALA A 498 -13.66 -16.40 30.38
N ASP A 499 -13.17 -16.66 29.17
CA ASP A 499 -11.73 -16.66 28.87
C ASP A 499 -11.13 -15.25 28.92
N VAL A 500 -11.80 -14.28 28.29
CA VAL A 500 -11.32 -12.88 28.21
C VAL A 500 -11.45 -12.15 29.53
N TYR A 501 -12.55 -12.31 30.25
CA TYR A 501 -12.80 -11.64 31.55
C TYR A 501 -12.11 -12.32 32.73
N GLY A 502 -11.60 -13.55 32.54
CA GLY A 502 -10.74 -14.22 33.52
C GLY A 502 -9.33 -13.65 33.65
N ASP A 503 -8.92 -12.83 32.67
CA ASP A 503 -7.57 -12.22 32.62
C ASP A 503 -7.64 -10.75 33.11
N SER A 504 -7.06 -10.49 34.29
CA SER A 504 -7.00 -9.16 34.92
C SER A 504 -5.68 -8.41 34.61
N THR A 505 -4.84 -8.91 33.71
CA THR A 505 -3.65 -8.18 33.24
C THR A 505 -4.03 -6.95 32.43
N PRO A 506 -3.14 -5.94 32.27
CA PRO A 506 -3.38 -4.80 31.38
C PRO A 506 -3.78 -5.20 29.96
N GLU A 507 -3.14 -6.27 29.42
CA GLU A 507 -3.49 -6.84 28.14
C GLU A 507 -4.88 -7.50 28.16
N GLY A 508 -5.25 -8.16 29.26
CA GLY A 508 -6.57 -8.75 29.46
C GLY A 508 -7.66 -7.68 29.48
N LEU A 509 -7.44 -6.57 30.18
CA LEU A 509 -8.37 -5.44 30.22
C LEU A 509 -8.55 -4.81 28.84
N SER A 510 -7.47 -4.64 28.09
CA SER A 510 -7.54 -4.17 26.69
C SER A 510 -8.36 -5.11 25.80
N ARG A 511 -8.23 -6.43 25.97
CA ARG A 511 -9.07 -7.41 25.23
C ARG A 511 -10.55 -7.32 25.61
N GLN A 512 -10.85 -7.05 26.90
CA GLN A 512 -12.24 -6.83 27.35
C GLN A 512 -12.85 -5.58 26.70
N ASP A 513 -12.09 -4.48 26.66
CA ASP A 513 -12.54 -3.25 26.00
C ASP A 513 -12.74 -3.45 24.50
N ASN A 514 -11.81 -4.13 23.83
CA ASN A 514 -11.95 -4.48 22.40
C ASN A 514 -13.20 -5.32 22.12
N LEU A 515 -13.51 -6.29 22.98
CA LEU A 515 -14.70 -7.13 22.81
C LEU A 515 -15.99 -6.32 22.99
N ARG A 516 -16.00 -5.37 23.93
CA ARG A 516 -17.15 -4.47 24.13
C ARG A 516 -17.34 -3.57 22.91
N GLU A 517 -16.27 -2.90 22.47
CA GLU A 517 -16.27 -2.04 21.29
C GLU A 517 -16.74 -2.79 20.04
N PHE A 518 -16.36 -4.06 19.90
CA PHE A 518 -16.81 -4.90 18.78
C PHE A 518 -18.32 -5.16 18.82
N LEU A 519 -18.91 -5.42 19.98
CA LEU A 519 -20.36 -5.61 20.13
C LEU A 519 -21.12 -4.29 19.92
N ASP A 520 -20.56 -3.17 20.38
CA ASP A 520 -21.12 -1.84 20.13
C ASP A 520 -21.14 -1.51 18.63
N ALA A 521 -20.07 -1.84 17.90
CA ALA A 521 -20.01 -1.69 16.44
C ALA A 521 -21.07 -2.56 15.71
N MET A 522 -21.37 -3.75 16.23
CA MET A 522 -22.45 -4.59 15.69
C MET A 522 -23.84 -3.95 15.93
N GLN A 523 -24.04 -3.31 17.07
CA GLN A 523 -25.29 -2.59 17.35
C GLN A 523 -25.45 -1.40 16.39
N ASP A 524 -24.39 -0.59 16.23
CA ASP A 524 -24.39 0.54 15.31
C ASP A 524 -24.67 0.13 13.86
N PHE A 525 -24.11 -1.01 13.43
CA PHE A 525 -24.40 -1.60 12.13
C PHE A 525 -25.90 -1.89 11.96
N VAL A 526 -26.52 -2.57 12.93
CA VAL A 526 -27.95 -2.93 12.87
C VAL A 526 -28.83 -1.68 12.89
N ASP A 527 -28.51 -0.72 13.74
CA ASP A 527 -29.29 0.53 13.88
C ASP A 527 -29.20 1.37 12.61
N THR A 528 -27.99 1.50 12.01
CA THR A 528 -27.78 2.21 10.74
C THR A 528 -28.58 1.57 9.61
N ARG A 529 -28.58 0.24 9.50
CA ARG A 529 -29.36 -0.47 8.45
C ARG A 529 -30.87 -0.28 8.61
N ARG A 530 -31.35 -0.28 9.86
CA ARG A 530 -32.77 -0.01 10.16
C ARG A 530 -33.15 1.42 9.81
N GLU A 531 -32.32 2.40 10.16
CA GLU A 531 -32.54 3.81 9.80
C GLU A 531 -32.55 4.02 8.27
N GLU A 532 -31.68 3.34 7.55
CA GLU A 532 -31.66 3.36 6.08
C GLU A 532 -32.83 2.59 5.42
N GLY A 533 -33.68 1.92 6.22
CA GLY A 533 -34.81 1.10 5.74
C GLY A 533 -34.38 -0.21 5.08
N GLN A 534 -33.22 -0.72 5.45
CA GLN A 534 -32.62 -1.98 4.97
C GLN A 534 -32.75 -3.08 6.05
N GLU A 535 -33.92 -3.24 6.63
CA GLU A 535 -34.16 -4.22 7.73
C GLU A 535 -33.80 -5.67 7.35
N GLN A 536 -33.83 -6.00 6.08
CA GLN A 536 -33.47 -7.33 5.59
C GLN A 536 -31.95 -7.56 5.47
N GLU A 537 -31.12 -6.54 5.63
CA GLU A 537 -29.67 -6.58 5.56
C GLU A 537 -29.02 -6.37 6.96
N THR A 538 -29.66 -6.89 8.02
CA THR A 538 -29.22 -6.76 9.42
C THR A 538 -28.68 -8.06 10.00
N HIS A 539 -28.61 -9.12 9.22
CA HIS A 539 -28.19 -10.44 9.70
C HIS A 539 -26.67 -10.56 9.89
N LEU A 540 -26.26 -11.61 10.59
CA LEU A 540 -24.85 -11.88 10.88
C LEU A 540 -23.99 -12.03 9.62
N SER A 541 -24.54 -12.59 8.55
CA SER A 541 -23.87 -12.69 7.25
C SER A 541 -23.57 -11.34 6.61
N ASP A 542 -24.47 -10.36 6.76
CA ASP A 542 -24.31 -9.02 6.20
C ASP A 542 -23.24 -8.25 6.97
N PHE A 543 -23.25 -8.36 8.30
CA PHE A 543 -22.18 -7.80 9.14
C PHE A 543 -20.81 -8.38 8.79
N LEU A 544 -20.68 -9.70 8.63
CA LEU A 544 -19.44 -10.34 8.23
C LEU A 544 -18.95 -9.88 6.86
N GLN A 545 -19.85 -9.65 5.93
CA GLN A 545 -19.51 -9.10 4.62
C GLN A 545 -18.94 -7.68 4.76
N GLU A 546 -19.59 -6.83 5.56
CA GLU A 546 -19.12 -5.46 5.79
C GLU A 546 -17.74 -5.46 6.45
N VAL A 547 -17.55 -6.21 7.54
CA VAL A 547 -16.25 -6.34 8.22
C VAL A 547 -15.15 -6.86 7.30
N SER A 548 -15.45 -7.84 6.45
CA SER A 548 -14.47 -8.39 5.49
C SER A 548 -14.03 -7.37 4.44
N LEU A 549 -14.86 -6.38 4.14
CA LEU A 549 -14.62 -5.35 3.14
C LEU A 549 -14.05 -4.05 3.73
N LEU A 550 -13.94 -3.94 5.07
CA LEU A 550 -13.31 -2.80 5.73
C LEU A 550 -11.80 -2.82 5.51
N THR A 551 -11.25 -1.64 5.23
CA THR A 551 -9.80 -1.42 5.15
C THR A 551 -9.30 -0.69 6.39
N ASP A 552 -7.99 -0.71 6.64
CA ASP A 552 -7.37 0.02 7.77
C ASP A 552 -7.65 1.53 7.74
N LEU A 553 -7.96 2.08 6.56
CA LEU A 553 -8.31 3.50 6.38
C LEU A 553 -9.77 3.80 6.78
N ASP A 554 -10.62 2.79 6.81
CA ASP A 554 -12.05 2.94 7.13
C ASP A 554 -12.33 2.90 8.64
N SER A 555 -11.39 2.39 9.45
CA SER A 555 -11.56 2.16 10.90
C SER A 555 -11.27 3.38 11.80
N GLU A 556 -10.93 4.55 11.23
CA GLU A 556 -10.53 5.73 12.02
C GLU A 556 -11.55 6.88 11.91
N GLU A 557 -12.63 6.81 12.67
CA GLU A 557 -13.61 7.93 12.83
C GLU A 557 -13.31 8.91 13.97
N ASP A 558 -12.19 8.83 14.67
CA ASP A 558 -11.85 9.78 15.73
C ASP A 558 -11.32 11.11 15.17
N ALA A 559 -12.25 11.93 14.67
CA ALA A 559 -12.00 13.22 14.02
C ALA A 559 -11.59 14.36 14.97
N ALA A 560 -11.44 14.13 16.28
CA ALA A 560 -11.24 15.20 17.26
C ALA A 560 -9.84 15.25 17.89
N ASP A 561 -8.88 14.43 17.48
CA ASP A 561 -7.58 14.33 18.13
C ASP A 561 -6.55 15.25 17.49
N ASN A 562 -6.13 16.28 18.24
CA ASN A 562 -5.06 17.19 17.85
C ASN A 562 -3.69 16.46 17.92
N ARG A 563 -3.40 15.59 16.93
CA ARG A 563 -2.20 14.74 16.84
C ARG A 563 -1.55 14.82 15.47
N VAL A 564 -0.21 14.75 15.44
CA VAL A 564 0.55 14.64 14.19
C VAL A 564 0.30 13.28 13.54
N SER A 565 0.00 13.27 12.25
CA SER A 565 -0.26 12.05 11.50
C SER A 565 1.04 11.47 10.91
N LEU A 566 1.35 10.21 11.26
CA LEU A 566 2.48 9.44 10.72
C LEU A 566 1.94 8.33 9.83
N MET A 567 2.34 8.31 8.54
CA MET A 567 1.82 7.31 7.61
C MET A 567 2.75 7.07 6.42
N THR A 568 2.52 5.96 5.72
CA THR A 568 3.15 5.76 4.42
C THR A 568 2.56 6.71 3.39
N ILE A 569 3.34 7.04 2.35
CA ILE A 569 2.84 7.87 1.24
C ILE A 569 1.62 7.22 0.57
N HIS A 570 1.57 5.88 0.49
CA HIS A 570 0.42 5.18 -0.06
C HIS A 570 -0.86 5.42 0.76
N SER A 571 -0.74 5.40 2.09
CA SER A 571 -1.87 5.68 3.00
C SER A 571 -2.31 7.15 2.95
N ALA A 572 -1.42 8.07 2.55
CA ALA A 572 -1.74 9.48 2.43
C ALA A 572 -2.54 9.83 1.15
N LYS A 573 -2.71 8.89 0.22
CA LYS A 573 -3.53 9.12 -0.98
C LYS A 573 -4.98 9.42 -0.60
N GLY A 574 -5.54 10.49 -1.16
CA GLY A 574 -6.89 10.97 -0.82
C GLY A 574 -6.94 11.98 0.34
N LEU A 575 -5.91 12.01 1.20
CA LEU A 575 -5.81 12.96 2.31
C LEU A 575 -5.16 14.27 1.89
N GLU A 576 -5.27 15.32 2.76
CA GLU A 576 -4.63 16.62 2.57
C GLU A 576 -4.31 17.25 3.93
N PHE A 577 -3.20 18.00 4.00
CA PHE A 577 -2.71 18.58 5.24
C PHE A 577 -2.11 19.96 4.98
N PRO A 578 -2.31 20.95 5.88
CA PRO A 578 -1.66 22.24 5.79
C PRO A 578 -0.13 22.18 5.69
N ALA A 579 0.51 21.27 6.44
CA ALA A 579 1.96 21.09 6.46
C ALA A 579 2.37 19.62 6.35
N VAL A 580 3.20 19.29 5.35
CA VAL A 580 3.64 17.92 5.05
C VAL A 580 5.16 17.82 5.12
N PHE A 581 5.65 16.82 5.84
CA PHE A 581 7.04 16.38 5.86
C PHE A 581 7.19 15.07 5.12
N ILE A 582 8.01 15.03 4.06
CA ILE A 582 8.31 13.82 3.30
C ILE A 582 9.73 13.43 3.65
N VAL A 583 9.89 12.29 4.33
CA VAL A 583 11.14 11.91 4.98
C VAL A 583 11.78 10.69 4.32
N GLY A 584 13.10 10.58 4.45
CA GLY A 584 13.84 9.43 3.93
C GLY A 584 13.97 9.43 2.41
N LEU A 585 14.25 10.60 1.81
CA LEU A 585 14.45 10.73 0.37
C LEU A 585 15.88 10.37 -0.03
N GLU A 586 16.24 9.09 0.11
CA GLU A 586 17.55 8.54 -0.26
C GLU A 586 17.40 7.41 -1.28
N GLU A 587 18.44 7.17 -2.08
CA GLU A 587 18.57 5.97 -2.92
C GLU A 587 18.44 4.73 -2.03
N ASN A 588 17.94 3.63 -2.56
CA ASN A 588 17.66 2.38 -1.83
C ASN A 588 16.55 2.44 -0.76
N ILE A 589 15.90 3.60 -0.59
CA ILE A 589 14.69 3.77 0.22
C ILE A 589 13.57 4.32 -0.67
N PHE A 590 13.81 5.46 -1.29
CA PHE A 590 12.89 6.14 -2.18
C PHE A 590 13.66 6.81 -3.34
N PRO A 591 13.81 6.12 -4.49
CA PRO A 591 13.12 4.90 -4.92
C PRO A 591 13.57 3.62 -4.20
N SER A 592 12.64 2.64 -4.13
CA SER A 592 12.95 1.29 -3.67
C SER A 592 13.99 0.62 -4.58
N PRO A 593 14.94 -0.19 -4.07
CA PRO A 593 15.93 -0.90 -4.90
C PRO A 593 15.28 -1.78 -5.97
N LEU A 594 14.15 -2.40 -5.64
CA LEU A 594 13.43 -3.27 -6.57
C LEU A 594 12.90 -2.50 -7.78
N SER A 595 12.44 -1.27 -7.56
CA SER A 595 11.85 -0.42 -8.60
C SER A 595 12.89 0.22 -9.53
N CYS A 596 14.19 0.18 -9.18
CA CYS A 596 15.26 0.75 -10.01
C CYS A 596 15.57 -0.06 -11.27
N ASN A 597 15.12 -1.32 -11.36
CA ASN A 597 15.43 -2.23 -12.45
C ASN A 597 14.49 -2.07 -13.67
N SER A 598 13.38 -1.37 -13.51
CA SER A 598 12.38 -1.16 -14.56
C SER A 598 12.01 0.32 -14.67
N LYS A 599 12.03 0.85 -15.91
CA LYS A 599 11.59 2.23 -16.17
C LYS A 599 10.15 2.46 -15.71
N ARG A 600 9.27 1.48 -15.89
CA ARG A 600 7.86 1.54 -15.50
C ARG A 600 7.71 1.66 -13.98
N GLU A 601 8.46 0.86 -13.22
CA GLU A 601 8.43 0.89 -11.75
C GLU A 601 9.07 2.17 -11.21
N LEU A 602 10.15 2.67 -11.85
CA LEU A 602 10.76 3.94 -11.48
C LEU A 602 9.81 5.12 -11.72
N GLU A 603 9.04 5.10 -12.81
CA GLU A 603 7.99 6.09 -13.05
C GLU A 603 6.86 6.02 -12.02
N GLU A 604 6.55 4.82 -11.50
CA GLU A 604 5.57 4.67 -10.39
C GLU A 604 6.10 5.26 -9.09
N GLU A 605 7.36 5.01 -8.74
CA GLU A 605 7.99 5.65 -7.57
C GLU A 605 8.02 7.19 -7.71
N ARG A 606 8.22 7.73 -8.93
CA ARG A 606 8.12 9.18 -9.16
C ARG A 606 6.69 9.68 -8.97
N ARG A 607 5.66 8.93 -9.40
CA ARG A 607 4.26 9.24 -9.11
C ARG A 607 3.98 9.20 -7.60
N LEU A 608 4.63 8.31 -6.88
CA LEU A 608 4.50 8.24 -5.43
C LEU A 608 5.02 9.52 -4.76
N LEU A 609 6.18 10.06 -5.19
CA LEU A 609 6.66 11.35 -4.69
C LEU A 609 5.76 12.51 -5.12
N TYR A 610 5.23 12.49 -6.34
CA TYR A 610 4.22 13.45 -6.79
C TYR A 610 2.99 13.44 -5.90
N VAL A 611 2.48 12.25 -5.55
CA VAL A 611 1.36 12.11 -4.61
C VAL A 611 1.72 12.71 -3.26
N ALA A 612 2.90 12.42 -2.71
CA ALA A 612 3.33 12.96 -1.41
C ALA A 612 3.36 14.49 -1.40
N ILE A 613 3.98 15.11 -2.39
CA ILE A 613 4.07 16.59 -2.51
C ILE A 613 2.67 17.21 -2.63
N THR A 614 1.78 16.60 -3.42
CA THR A 614 0.41 17.10 -3.63
C THR A 614 -0.55 16.88 -2.46
N ARG A 615 -0.07 16.29 -1.34
CA ARG A 615 -0.83 16.26 -0.08
C ARG A 615 -0.71 17.56 0.68
N ALA A 616 0.31 18.37 0.40
CA ALA A 616 0.54 19.65 1.07
C ALA A 616 -0.38 20.75 0.52
N GLU A 617 -1.00 21.51 1.42
CA GLU A 617 -1.76 22.70 1.08
C GLU A 617 -0.86 23.94 1.05
N LYS A 618 -0.11 24.19 2.15
CA LYS A 618 0.66 25.42 2.38
C LYS A 618 2.16 25.15 2.47
N HIS A 619 2.59 24.14 3.23
CA HIS A 619 3.98 23.89 3.54
C HIS A 619 4.39 22.48 3.16
N CYS A 620 5.49 22.33 2.44
CA CYS A 620 6.07 21.05 2.09
C CYS A 620 7.56 21.05 2.42
N THR A 621 7.99 20.09 3.25
CA THR A 621 9.39 19.90 3.62
C THR A 621 9.84 18.50 3.20
N LEU A 622 10.96 18.45 2.48
CA LEU A 622 11.63 17.22 2.05
C LEU A 622 12.87 17.03 2.93
N THR A 623 13.12 15.79 3.38
CA THR A 623 14.33 15.50 4.16
C THR A 623 15.09 14.31 3.62
N THR A 624 16.41 14.34 3.79
CA THR A 624 17.32 13.24 3.44
C THR A 624 18.41 13.13 4.47
N ALA A 625 18.77 11.90 4.87
CA ALA A 625 19.86 11.60 5.80
C ALA A 625 21.02 10.94 5.05
N GLN A 626 22.27 11.28 5.42
CA GLN A 626 23.47 10.69 4.83
C GLN A 626 23.69 9.24 5.30
N ASN A 627 23.24 8.91 6.50
CA ASN A 627 23.35 7.57 7.04
C ASN A 627 22.09 7.17 7.82
N ARG A 628 21.78 5.87 7.77
CA ARG A 628 20.69 5.23 8.50
C ARG A 628 21.12 3.89 9.10
N TYR A 629 20.56 3.59 10.25
CA TYR A 629 20.74 2.26 10.85
C TYR A 629 19.67 1.30 10.33
N ARG A 630 20.09 0.35 9.46
CA ARG A 630 19.19 -0.66 8.86
C ARG A 630 19.80 -2.05 8.96
N TYR A 631 18.97 -3.06 9.20
CA TYR A 631 19.38 -4.47 9.27
C TYR A 631 20.59 -4.76 10.18
N GLY A 632 20.71 -4.00 11.29
CA GLY A 632 21.82 -4.14 12.22
C GLY A 632 23.12 -3.46 11.79
N ARG A 633 23.13 -2.68 10.72
CA ARG A 633 24.30 -1.97 10.17
C ARG A 633 24.01 -0.51 9.89
N LEU A 634 25.05 0.30 9.92
CA LEU A 634 25.00 1.68 9.45
C LEU A 634 25.19 1.67 7.94
N GLU A 635 24.18 2.14 7.20
CA GLU A 635 24.22 2.29 5.75
C GLU A 635 24.36 3.76 5.39
N PHE A 636 25.21 4.06 4.38
CA PHE A 636 25.40 5.38 3.82
C PHE A 636 24.74 5.44 2.47
N ASP A 637 23.73 6.29 2.33
CA ASP A 637 22.97 6.44 1.10
C ASP A 637 23.16 7.85 0.51
N THR A 638 23.02 7.95 -0.81
CA THR A 638 23.01 9.22 -1.50
C THR A 638 21.59 9.78 -1.55
N PRO A 639 21.42 11.11 -1.64
CA PRO A 639 20.09 11.70 -1.83
C PRO A 639 19.37 11.13 -3.05
N SER A 640 18.07 10.97 -2.93
CA SER A 640 17.20 10.42 -3.98
C SER A 640 17.38 11.14 -5.31
N ARG A 641 17.47 10.38 -6.40
CA ARG A 641 17.53 10.90 -7.77
C ARG A 641 16.35 11.80 -8.12
N PHE A 642 15.20 11.58 -7.52
CA PHE A 642 13.99 12.37 -7.76
C PHE A 642 14.10 13.82 -7.30
N LEU A 643 14.99 14.13 -6.34
CA LEU A 643 15.25 15.50 -5.94
C LEU A 643 15.81 16.36 -7.07
N LYS A 644 16.54 15.73 -8.03
CA LYS A 644 17.06 16.39 -9.24
C LYS A 644 15.99 16.60 -10.32
N ASP A 645 14.87 15.89 -10.23
CA ASP A 645 13.74 16.02 -11.16
C ASP A 645 12.85 17.22 -10.82
N ILE A 646 12.95 17.75 -9.60
CA ILE A 646 12.26 18.96 -9.16
C ILE A 646 13.09 20.16 -9.62
N ASP A 647 12.45 21.15 -10.28
CA ASP A 647 13.13 22.35 -10.71
C ASP A 647 13.66 23.13 -9.50
N PRO A 648 14.98 23.44 -9.46
CA PRO A 648 15.62 24.12 -8.34
C PRO A 648 15.00 25.47 -7.98
N GLN A 649 14.37 26.16 -8.90
CA GLN A 649 13.71 27.44 -8.62
C GLN A 649 12.59 27.32 -7.57
N PHE A 650 12.00 26.13 -7.41
CA PHE A 650 10.93 25.85 -6.44
C PHE A 650 11.43 25.27 -5.12
N LEU A 651 12.75 25.04 -4.99
CA LEU A 651 13.38 24.51 -3.79
C LEU A 651 14.13 25.59 -3.00
N THR A 652 14.11 25.44 -1.67
CA THR A 652 15.01 26.13 -0.74
C THR A 652 15.81 25.07 -0.01
N VAL A 653 17.13 25.00 -0.28
CA VAL A 653 18.01 24.01 0.35
C VAL A 653 18.56 24.57 1.66
N VAL A 654 18.37 23.81 2.76
CA VAL A 654 18.86 24.14 4.10
C VAL A 654 19.82 23.05 4.56
N GLY A 655 21.04 23.38 4.88
CA GLY A 655 22.11 22.47 5.32
C GLY A 655 23.47 22.93 4.87
N ASP A 656 24.56 22.20 5.19
CA ASP A 656 25.94 22.64 4.97
C ASP A 656 26.29 23.00 3.52
N ALA A 657 27.03 24.08 3.34
CA ALA A 657 27.46 24.62 2.06
C ALA A 657 28.27 23.64 1.17
N MET A 658 28.85 22.57 1.76
CA MET A 658 29.52 21.49 1.02
C MET A 658 28.55 20.62 0.24
N SER A 659 27.35 20.40 0.77
CA SER A 659 26.27 19.65 0.11
C SER A 659 25.66 20.40 -1.09
N GLN A 660 25.62 21.73 -1.04
CA GLN A 660 25.05 22.55 -2.11
C GLN A 660 25.86 22.52 -3.40
N LYS A 661 27.22 22.50 -3.32
CA LYS A 661 28.09 22.45 -4.50
C LYS A 661 28.03 21.12 -5.26
N SER A 662 27.75 20.00 -4.57
CA SER A 662 27.64 18.71 -5.21
C SER A 662 26.26 18.46 -5.84
N PHE A 663 25.21 19.16 -5.41
CA PHE A 663 23.84 18.95 -5.89
C PHE A 663 23.54 19.69 -7.20
N PHE A 664 24.12 20.90 -7.40
CA PHE A 664 23.88 21.74 -8.57
C PHE A 664 25.09 21.83 -9.52
N GLY A 665 26.21 21.18 -9.22
CA GLY A 665 27.41 21.23 -10.03
C GLY A 665 27.47 20.16 -11.09
N ASN A 666 27.01 20.48 -12.28
CA ASN A 666 27.62 20.27 -13.61
C ASN A 666 26.65 20.62 -14.72
N SER A 667 26.42 21.87 -14.98
CA SER A 667 26.15 22.35 -16.33
C SER A 667 27.50 22.88 -16.87
N SER A 668 28.02 22.09 -17.81
CA SER A 668 29.19 22.44 -18.61
C SER A 668 28.93 23.71 -19.42
N ALA A 669 29.34 24.85 -18.90
CA ALA A 669 29.62 26.06 -19.65
C ALA A 669 30.42 27.02 -18.73
N ASP A 670 31.75 26.87 -18.70
CA ASP A 670 32.70 27.94 -18.53
C ASP A 670 34.11 27.37 -18.38
N LEU A 671 34.63 26.93 -19.49
CA LEU A 671 36.07 26.69 -19.67
C LEU A 671 36.54 27.51 -20.85
N PHE A 672 36.52 28.82 -20.69
CA PHE A 672 37.41 29.72 -21.50
C PHE A 672 37.31 31.14 -20.91
N SER A 673 38.26 31.51 -20.02
CA SER A 673 38.91 32.79 -20.02
C SER A 673 39.93 32.95 -18.88
N HIS A 674 41.08 33.40 -19.31
CA HIS A 674 42.23 34.10 -18.65
C HIS A 674 43.36 33.23 -18.09
N ARG A 675 44.36 33.08 -18.93
CA ARG A 675 45.61 33.90 -19.13
C ARG A 675 46.57 33.91 -17.94
N SER A 676 47.72 33.30 -18.25
CA SER A 676 49.10 33.74 -18.08
C SER A 676 49.71 33.87 -16.68
N ALA A 677 50.67 33.00 -16.44
CA ALA A 677 52.07 33.39 -16.27
C ALA A 677 53.00 32.19 -16.15
N SER A 678 53.91 32.19 -17.07
CA SER A 678 55.19 31.54 -17.22
C SER A 678 55.91 30.99 -16.00
N GLN A 679 56.50 29.78 -16.10
CA GLN A 679 57.97 29.55 -16.10
C GLN A 679 58.28 28.05 -16.30
N ARG A 680 59.02 27.83 -17.38
CA ARG A 680 60.15 26.93 -17.69
C ARG A 680 60.59 25.92 -16.62
N PHE A 681 60.72 24.63 -17.02
CA PHE A 681 62.01 23.95 -17.23
C PHE A 681 61.88 22.67 -18.04
N GLN A 682 62.89 22.45 -18.80
CA GLN A 682 63.26 21.64 -19.97
C GLN A 682 63.38 20.12 -19.70
N ASN A 683 63.29 19.45 -20.84
CA ASN A 683 63.98 18.21 -21.25
C ASN A 683 63.34 16.88 -20.80
N SER A 684 63.18 15.91 -21.66
CA SER A 684 63.79 15.48 -22.93
C SER A 684 62.87 14.43 -23.64
N ASN A 685 62.85 14.53 -24.96
CA ASN A 685 62.33 13.58 -25.95
C ASN A 685 63.26 12.40 -26.18
N PRO A 686 63.05 11.45 -27.15
CA PRO A 686 61.85 10.87 -27.80
C PRO A 686 61.98 9.36 -28.00
N VAL A 687 60.99 8.65 -28.59
CA VAL A 687 61.17 7.80 -29.76
C VAL A 687 59.81 7.31 -30.31
N ALA A 688 59.71 7.42 -31.64
CA ALA A 688 58.59 7.15 -32.50
C ALA A 688 58.51 5.66 -32.97
N SER A 689 57.30 5.26 -33.40
CA SER A 689 57.04 4.55 -34.69
C SER A 689 55.51 4.30 -34.75
N GLN A 690 54.79 4.96 -35.67
CA GLN A 690 54.45 4.65 -37.06
C GLN A 690 53.78 3.27 -37.23
N PHE A 691 52.49 3.32 -37.67
CA PHE A 691 51.95 2.86 -38.95
C PHE A 691 50.41 2.98 -38.96
N ARG A 692 49.81 3.83 -39.77
CA ARG A 692 48.99 3.83 -40.99
C ARG A 692 47.87 2.76 -41.04
N ALA A 693 46.62 3.17 -41.08
CA ALA A 693 45.61 3.59 -42.09
C ALA A 693 45.00 2.48 -42.95
N ASP A 694 43.68 2.33 -42.83
CA ASP A 694 42.57 2.12 -43.81
C ASP A 694 42.59 0.97 -44.80
N PRO A 695 41.48 0.55 -45.43
CA PRO A 695 40.10 1.10 -45.52
C PRO A 695 38.94 0.07 -45.50
N LYS A 696 37.71 0.62 -45.54
CA LYS A 696 36.42 -0.07 -45.82
C LYS A 696 36.35 -0.75 -47.20
N PRO A 697 35.42 -1.72 -47.34
CA PRO A 697 34.41 -1.53 -48.37
C PRO A 697 32.96 -1.95 -48.00
N LYS A 698 32.09 -1.51 -48.89
CA LYS A 698 30.62 -1.42 -48.90
C LYS A 698 29.89 -2.69 -49.33
N ILE A 699 28.57 -2.71 -48.95
CA ILE A 699 27.37 -3.15 -49.74
C ILE A 699 27.07 -4.66 -49.79
N THR A 700 25.89 -5.08 -49.31
CA THR A 700 24.60 -5.22 -50.01
C THR A 700 23.51 -5.81 -49.07
N GLN A 701 22.30 -5.24 -49.15
CA GLN A 701 21.04 -5.85 -48.67
C GLN A 701 20.56 -6.94 -49.69
N PRO A 702 19.70 -7.87 -49.27
CA PRO A 702 18.27 -7.66 -49.51
C PRO A 702 17.29 -8.17 -48.43
N HIS A 703 16.10 -7.68 -48.61
CA HIS A 703 14.83 -7.87 -47.87
C HIS A 703 14.46 -9.29 -47.46
N SER A 704 13.82 -9.41 -46.23
CA SER A 704 12.46 -9.98 -46.10
C SER A 704 11.96 -9.96 -44.66
N THR A 705 10.76 -9.40 -44.51
CA THR A 705 9.63 -9.74 -43.64
C THR A 705 9.82 -9.92 -42.12
N SER A 706 9.24 -9.01 -41.46
CA SER A 706 8.94 -8.77 -40.09
C SER A 706 8.17 -9.86 -39.32
N ALA A 707 8.57 -10.13 -38.07
CA ALA A 707 7.70 -10.40 -36.94
C ALA A 707 8.36 -9.81 -35.67
N PRO A 708 7.61 -9.31 -34.70
CA PRO A 708 8.18 -8.53 -33.61
C PRO A 708 8.84 -9.43 -32.58
N VAL A 709 10.08 -9.14 -32.24
CA VAL A 709 10.85 -9.81 -31.18
C VAL A 709 10.82 -8.92 -29.92
N ASP A 710 10.37 -9.55 -28.87
CA ASP A 710 10.33 -9.04 -27.48
C ASP A 710 11.73 -8.70 -26.97
N PRO A 711 11.97 -7.50 -26.35
CA PRO A 711 13.30 -7.03 -25.95
C PRO A 711 13.91 -7.71 -24.72
N PHE A 712 13.24 -8.68 -24.12
CA PHE A 712 13.63 -9.19 -22.78
C PHE A 712 14.61 -10.37 -22.77
N SER A 713 14.95 -10.99 -23.90
CA SER A 713 15.70 -12.26 -23.90
C SER A 713 17.22 -12.19 -24.08
N SER A 714 17.81 -11.00 -24.34
CA SER A 714 19.22 -10.97 -24.79
C SER A 714 20.26 -10.45 -23.78
N ARG A 715 19.86 -9.92 -22.63
CA ARG A 715 20.80 -9.39 -21.62
C ARG A 715 21.15 -10.31 -20.43
N PHE A 716 20.47 -11.44 -20.27
CA PHE A 716 20.71 -12.34 -19.14
C PHE A 716 21.78 -13.45 -19.41
N LYS A 717 22.26 -13.61 -20.64
CA LYS A 717 23.22 -14.67 -20.98
C LYS A 717 24.70 -14.32 -20.80
N GLN A 718 25.07 -13.09 -20.51
CA GLN A 718 26.48 -12.68 -20.39
C GLN A 718 27.03 -12.56 -18.96
N ALA A 719 26.18 -12.61 -17.92
CA ALA A 719 26.63 -12.47 -16.54
C ALA A 719 26.97 -13.79 -15.81
N PHE A 720 26.75 -14.95 -16.42
CA PHE A 720 26.91 -16.26 -15.73
C PHE A 720 28.04 -17.16 -16.23
N LYS A 721 29.00 -16.61 -16.97
CA LYS A 721 30.13 -17.43 -17.51
C LYS A 721 31.47 -17.23 -16.81
N GLN A 722 31.54 -16.58 -15.68
CA GLN A 722 32.76 -16.51 -14.87
C GLN A 722 32.44 -16.69 -13.36
N SER A 723 32.24 -17.89 -12.91
CA SER A 723 32.66 -18.41 -11.61
C SER A 723 32.28 -19.90 -11.48
N GLY A 724 33.10 -20.76 -12.07
CA GLY A 724 33.16 -22.12 -11.63
C GLY A 724 34.17 -22.23 -10.49
N GLY A 725 33.73 -22.67 -9.32
CA GLY A 725 34.59 -22.84 -8.16
C GLY A 725 33.80 -23.18 -6.89
N ASN A 726 33.66 -24.47 -6.60
CA ASN A 726 33.49 -25.14 -5.31
C ASN A 726 32.74 -24.45 -4.17
N MET A 727 31.53 -24.92 -3.89
CA MET A 727 30.87 -24.77 -2.59
C MET A 727 31.58 -25.61 -1.52
N ARG A 728 32.28 -24.96 -0.59
CA ARG A 728 32.56 -25.48 0.75
C ARG A 728 31.61 -24.88 1.78
N ARG A 729 31.28 -25.68 2.79
CA ARG A 729 30.28 -25.43 3.82
C ARG A 729 30.44 -24.07 4.53
N LEU A 730 29.37 -23.39 4.74
CA LEU A 730 29.24 -22.03 5.31
C LEU A 730 29.49 -21.95 6.83
N SER A 731 30.10 -22.93 7.46
CA SER A 731 30.36 -22.93 8.91
C SER A 731 31.82 -22.69 9.32
N GLU A 732 32.75 -22.59 8.35
CA GLU A 732 34.19 -22.41 8.69
C GLU A 732 34.83 -21.16 8.08
N ALA A 733 34.03 -20.24 7.47
CA ALA A 733 34.57 -19.03 6.84
C ALA A 733 34.18 -17.73 7.58
N MET A 734 33.92 -17.81 8.89
CA MET A 734 33.68 -16.60 9.72
C MET A 734 34.86 -16.27 10.67
N SER A 735 36.03 -16.80 10.42
CA SER A 735 37.25 -16.28 11.01
C SER A 735 38.23 -16.00 9.88
N ASP A 736 38.66 -14.77 9.77
CA ASP A 736 39.63 -14.21 8.83
C ASP A 736 39.08 -13.70 7.52
N VAL A 737 38.62 -12.47 7.56
CA VAL A 737 39.00 -11.32 6.72
C VAL A 737 38.33 -10.08 7.30
N VAL A 738 38.99 -9.36 8.14
CA VAL A 738 38.71 -7.96 8.47
C VAL A 738 39.48 -7.12 7.46
N PRO A 739 38.84 -6.32 6.60
CA PRO A 739 39.52 -5.20 6.00
C PRO A 739 39.70 -4.17 7.11
N GLN A 740 40.93 -4.00 7.56
CA GLN A 740 41.32 -2.83 8.34
C GLN A 740 41.06 -1.57 7.51
N GLN A 741 39.90 -0.97 7.65
CA GLN A 741 39.78 0.46 7.53
C GLN A 741 40.14 1.06 8.88
N SER A 742 41.26 1.74 8.89
CA SER A 742 41.80 2.48 9.99
C SER A 742 40.80 3.50 10.53
N THR A 743 40.00 3.09 11.51
CA THR A 743 39.39 4.06 12.43
C THR A 743 40.52 4.53 13.32
N HIS A 744 41.10 5.67 13.01
CA HIS A 744 41.91 6.41 13.94
C HIS A 744 41.07 6.65 15.20
N LYS A 745 41.28 5.88 16.26
CA LYS A 745 41.00 6.30 17.61
C LYS A 745 41.94 7.47 17.86
N SER A 746 41.46 8.69 17.60
CA SER A 746 42.15 9.87 18.10
C SER A 746 42.20 9.75 19.62
N SER A 747 43.38 9.71 20.15
CA SER A 747 43.66 9.66 21.60
C SER A 747 43.01 10.91 22.21
N SER A 748 42.36 10.74 23.37
CA SER A 748 41.67 11.83 24.11
C SER A 748 42.61 13.00 24.50
N SER A 749 43.95 12.88 24.25
CA SER A 749 44.95 13.87 24.52
C SER A 749 44.99 15.06 23.56
N ASP A 750 44.36 14.99 22.37
CA ASP A 750 44.57 15.98 21.31
C ASP A 750 43.40 16.96 21.13
N LEU A 751 42.34 16.79 21.91
CA LEU A 751 41.13 17.61 21.82
C LEU A 751 41.30 18.93 22.55
N LYS A 752 40.89 20.04 21.90
CA LYS A 752 40.91 21.40 22.47
C LYS A 752 39.56 22.09 22.27
N ALA A 753 39.20 23.00 23.15
CA ALA A 753 38.06 23.88 22.94
C ALA A 753 38.24 24.68 21.64
N GLY A 754 37.16 24.80 20.85
CA GLY A 754 37.16 25.40 19.53
C GLY A 754 37.29 24.42 18.37
N MET A 755 37.70 23.16 18.60
CA MET A 755 37.77 22.16 17.55
C MET A 755 36.35 21.71 17.09
N GLN A 756 36.23 21.48 15.79
CA GLN A 756 35.02 20.87 15.22
C GLN A 756 35.13 19.37 15.24
N ILE A 757 34.06 18.73 15.68
CA ILE A 757 33.92 17.26 15.68
C ILE A 757 32.65 16.87 14.97
N GLU A 758 32.68 15.73 14.31
CA GLU A 758 31.51 15.05 13.74
C GLU A 758 31.19 13.85 14.61
N HIS A 759 30.07 13.92 15.31
CA HIS A 759 29.61 12.86 16.20
C HIS A 759 28.57 11.98 15.50
N GLU A 760 28.75 10.68 15.57
CA GLU A 760 27.88 9.68 14.88
C GLU A 760 26.37 9.89 15.12
N ARG A 761 25.99 10.42 16.27
CA ARG A 761 24.60 10.60 16.68
C ARG A 761 24.07 12.04 16.55
N PHE A 762 24.94 13.04 16.66
CA PHE A 762 24.52 14.45 16.79
C PHE A 762 24.99 15.33 15.62
N GLY A 763 25.76 14.77 14.67
CA GLY A 763 26.29 15.49 13.53
C GLY A 763 27.48 16.39 13.89
N LEU A 764 27.69 17.45 13.09
CA LEU A 764 28.74 18.41 13.27
C LEU A 764 28.49 19.31 14.49
N GLY A 765 29.53 19.55 15.27
CA GLY A 765 29.50 20.39 16.45
C GLY A 765 30.87 20.92 16.82
N THR A 766 30.92 22.03 17.57
CA THR A 766 32.14 22.67 18.07
C THR A 766 32.28 22.36 19.56
N ILE A 767 33.49 21.98 19.99
CA ILE A 767 33.80 21.75 21.39
C ILE A 767 33.91 23.13 22.09
N GLU A 768 33.04 23.36 23.08
CA GLU A 768 33.08 24.60 23.89
C GLU A 768 33.98 24.46 25.12
N LYS A 769 33.97 23.28 25.76
CA LYS A 769 34.69 23.05 27.02
C LYS A 769 35.03 21.56 27.17
N ILE A 770 36.22 21.32 27.76
CA ILE A 770 36.66 19.96 28.16
C ILE A 770 36.93 19.99 29.67
N GLU A 771 36.38 19.04 30.41
CA GLU A 771 36.45 18.90 31.86
C GLU A 771 36.89 17.47 32.25
N GLY A 772 37.70 17.36 33.31
CA GLY A 772 38.14 16.06 33.81
C GLY A 772 39.46 15.60 33.17
N THR A 773 40.04 14.52 33.71
CA THR A 773 41.28 13.92 33.25
C THR A 773 41.12 12.43 33.12
N GLY A 774 41.84 11.80 32.17
CA GLY A 774 41.84 10.38 31.95
C GLY A 774 40.48 9.80 31.48
N GLU A 775 40.04 8.73 32.02
CA GLU A 775 38.81 8.00 31.58
C GLU A 775 37.51 8.76 31.85
N ASN A 776 37.51 9.76 32.71
CA ASN A 776 36.36 10.58 33.08
C ASN A 776 36.32 11.95 32.36
N THR A 777 37.11 12.13 31.31
CA THR A 777 37.11 13.34 30.51
C THR A 777 35.78 13.54 29.80
N LYS A 778 35.15 14.73 30.00
CA LYS A 778 33.89 15.15 29.38
C LYS A 778 34.15 16.34 28.48
N ALA A 779 33.55 16.31 27.29
CA ALA A 779 33.54 17.47 26.39
C ALA A 779 32.11 18.02 26.29
N THR A 780 31.98 19.31 26.49
CA THR A 780 30.75 20.05 26.19
C THR A 780 30.85 20.52 24.75
N VAL A 781 29.97 20.05 23.91
CA VAL A 781 29.95 20.30 22.45
C VAL A 781 28.65 20.99 22.07
N ARG A 782 28.71 22.03 21.30
CA ARG A 782 27.59 22.70 20.67
C ARG A 782 27.42 22.16 19.26
N PHE A 783 26.41 21.33 19.05
CA PHE A 783 26.05 20.77 17.76
C PHE A 783 25.15 21.74 16.99
N ASN A 784 25.26 21.76 15.66
CA ASN A 784 24.51 22.65 14.79
C ASN A 784 22.99 22.52 14.95
N HIS A 785 22.50 21.29 15.11
CA HIS A 785 21.06 21.00 15.19
C HIS A 785 20.62 20.43 16.53
N ALA A 786 21.52 19.80 17.29
CA ALA A 786 21.19 19.13 18.56
C ALA A 786 21.43 20.02 19.80
N GLY A 787 21.90 21.27 19.63
CA GLY A 787 22.22 22.18 20.73
C GLY A 787 23.44 21.73 21.55
N GLN A 788 23.58 22.26 22.77
CA GLN A 788 24.68 21.91 23.65
C GLN A 788 24.50 20.56 24.31
N LYS A 789 25.51 19.66 24.22
CA LYS A 789 25.56 18.32 24.83
C LYS A 789 26.89 18.10 25.53
N GLN A 790 26.83 17.37 26.64
CA GLN A 790 28.02 16.90 27.35
C GLN A 790 28.29 15.43 27.00
N LEU A 791 29.47 15.15 26.44
CA LEU A 791 29.90 13.83 25.98
C LEU A 791 30.99 13.30 26.89
N LEU A 792 30.87 12.06 27.35
CA LEU A 792 31.95 11.34 28.03
C LEU A 792 32.84 10.72 26.93
N LEU A 793 34.07 11.24 26.77
CA LEU A 793 34.94 10.94 25.63
C LEU A 793 35.32 9.46 25.50
N LYS A 794 35.34 8.74 26.59
CA LYS A 794 35.60 7.27 26.60
C LYS A 794 34.58 6.49 25.77
N PHE A 795 33.33 6.95 25.69
CA PHE A 795 32.23 6.25 25.02
C PHE A 795 31.69 7.01 23.79
N ALA A 796 32.18 8.23 23.57
CA ALA A 796 31.72 9.05 22.44
C ALA A 796 32.43 8.60 21.15
N ARG A 797 31.64 8.27 20.14
CA ARG A 797 32.13 7.96 18.79
C ARG A 797 32.05 9.23 17.95
N PHE A 798 33.21 9.82 17.67
CA PHE A 798 33.32 11.02 16.87
C PHE A 798 34.63 11.02 16.08
N ARG A 799 34.69 11.82 15.02
CA ARG A 799 35.95 12.15 14.33
C ARG A 799 36.20 13.65 14.41
N ILE A 800 37.46 14.07 14.43
CA ILE A 800 37.85 15.46 14.38
C ILE A 800 37.78 15.90 12.92
N VAL A 801 37.18 17.08 12.68
CA VAL A 801 37.13 17.70 11.36
C VAL A 801 38.25 18.73 11.34
N ASP A 802 39.35 18.43 10.63
CA ASP A 802 40.47 19.39 10.48
C ASP A 802 40.09 20.52 9.53
N ASN A 803 40.03 21.73 10.02
CA ASN A 803 39.92 22.97 9.23
C ASN A 803 41.24 23.33 8.55
N SER A 804 42.02 22.37 8.04
CA SER A 804 43.23 22.69 7.27
C SER A 804 42.94 22.84 5.80
N GLY A 805 42.41 24.00 5.44
CA GLY A 805 42.14 24.36 4.04
C GLY A 805 41.66 25.75 3.86
N ASP A 806 42.49 26.77 4.34
CA ASP A 806 42.61 28.10 3.73
C ASP A 806 43.76 28.87 4.38
N LYS A 807 44.87 28.89 3.68
CA LYS A 807 45.84 29.99 3.64
C LYS A 807 46.29 30.18 2.19
#